data_8ec36ba3f935af86398221dc03131440
#
_entry.id   8ec36ba3f935af86398221dc03131440
#
_cell.length_a   1.000
_cell.length_b   1.000
_cell.length_c   1.000
_cell.angle_alpha   90.00
_cell.angle_beta   90.00
_cell.angle_gamma   90.00
#
_symmetry.space_group_name_H-M   'P 1'
#
loop_
_entity.id
_entity.type
_entity.pdbx_description
1 polymer ?
#
loop_
_entity_poly.entity_id
_entity_poly.type
_entity_poly.pdbx_seq_one_letter_code
_entity_poly.pdbx_strand_id
1 'polypeptide(L)'
;MATQSRDNGSVEFEKRKQEILNAVSEKLRLHFGRTVEEATENHLYKAVALVARDEIVGKWAATRSARVKQHKKRVYYLSIEFLIGRSLGCNLINLCQDKAFAAALGELGVTIPELEDMEPEAALGNGGLGRLAACFMDSLATLDLPAMGCGIRYEYGLFKQFIVDGQQMELPDSWLDDGNIWEVPVPDDAMDIVFGGRVVEDWSEGRLRVRYEDATHVTAVPYDIPVLGYDTDTALSLRLWSAKSTKSLDMDAFASGDYMRASQEKELAEVISKVLYPADDHLQGKTLRLKQHYFFTSATVQYIIKDYKKRYPGRPLSLLADKVVIHINDTHPALAIPELMRILMDEEGMGFDEAYRVTHDVFCYTNHTIMVEALEKWPAQLYRELLPRIWQITDAINERYCRDLARRFPGQMQRISDMAIIAFDQVRMANLAVAMSHCVNGVSELHAQILRDDLFRNFVDYDDKFIGITNGITPRRWLMKANPDLSDLLDETIGTAWRHDLEKLSDLAPFADDAAFRDKFADVKMKNKERLAAWCREHMDVTVDTHAIFDCQAKRLHEYKRQLLNLLQIVELYNRLKDDPGADVPPRVFFFAAKAAGGYYMAKQIIRLIHAVRDMIERNPVTRDRIRIVFLPNYCVSLAEVLMPAADVSEQISTAGLEASGTGNMKFMLNGALTLGTMDGANVEISQQVGNENIYIFGQTSGQVIHRYAAGDYTPADWYEGDPNLRRAIDFLTGPEMLAAGKEENLARLQHELKTKDWFQTLPDFNAYVVRKGQALSDYACDPLGWRRKCLINISKAGFFSSDRTIAEYNSDIWHLGE
;
A
#
# COMPACT_ATOMS: atom_id res chain seq x y z
N MET A 1 -30.28 -26.82 29.53
CA MET A 1 -28.90 -26.29 29.37
C MET A 1 -28.80 -25.14 28.35
N ALA A 2 -29.51 -25.15 27.25
CA ALA A 2 -29.42 -24.04 26.24
C ALA A 2 -30.01 -22.71 26.72
N THR A 3 -30.98 -22.67 27.60
CA THR A 3 -31.59 -21.44 28.15
C THR A 3 -30.71 -20.74 29.18
N GLN A 4 -30.01 -21.50 30.03
CA GLN A 4 -29.08 -20.93 31.03
C GLN A 4 -27.80 -20.35 30.41
N SER A 5 -27.36 -20.85 29.25
CA SER A 5 -26.19 -20.30 28.54
C SER A 5 -26.50 -18.97 27.81
N ARG A 6 -27.75 -18.80 27.30
CA ARG A 6 -28.21 -17.53 26.69
C ARG A 6 -28.42 -16.42 27.73
N ASP A 7 -28.93 -16.72 28.91
CA ASP A 7 -29.10 -15.74 29.99
C ASP A 7 -27.76 -15.26 30.56
N ASN A 8 -26.76 -16.14 30.73
CA ASN A 8 -25.43 -15.75 31.18
C ASN A 8 -24.72 -14.85 30.16
N GLY A 9 -24.80 -15.14 28.86
CA GLY A 9 -24.21 -14.31 27.81
C GLY A 9 -24.85 -12.91 27.73
N SER A 10 -26.16 -12.81 27.97
CA SER A 10 -26.89 -11.54 28.02
C SER A 10 -26.46 -10.66 29.21
N VAL A 11 -26.28 -11.26 30.39
CA VAL A 11 -25.87 -10.56 31.61
C VAL A 11 -24.42 -10.05 31.49
N GLU A 12 -23.52 -10.84 30.92
CA GLU A 12 -22.12 -10.46 30.70
C GLU A 12 -21.99 -9.35 29.66
N PHE A 13 -22.78 -9.39 28.61
CA PHE A 13 -22.83 -8.33 27.58
C PHE A 13 -23.32 -7.00 28.18
N GLU A 14 -24.43 -6.99 28.94
CA GLU A 14 -24.93 -5.78 29.57
C GLU A 14 -23.95 -5.20 30.60
N LYS A 15 -23.27 -6.06 31.35
CA LYS A 15 -22.19 -5.65 32.26
C LYS A 15 -21.07 -4.95 31.50
N ARG A 16 -20.61 -5.57 30.41
CA ARG A 16 -19.53 -5.02 29.57
C ARG A 16 -19.92 -3.67 28.95
N LYS A 17 -21.15 -3.57 28.43
CA LYS A 17 -21.69 -2.28 27.92
C LYS A 17 -21.62 -1.18 29.00
N GLN A 18 -22.04 -1.49 30.24
CA GLN A 18 -22.00 -0.52 31.34
C GLN A 18 -20.58 -0.14 31.77
N GLU A 19 -19.63 -1.11 31.74
CA GLU A 19 -18.21 -0.82 31.97
C GLU A 19 -17.66 0.16 30.93
N ILE A 20 -17.99 -0.01 29.64
CA ILE A 20 -17.59 0.88 28.55
C ILE A 20 -18.16 2.29 28.79
N LEU A 21 -19.45 2.44 29.08
CA LEU A 21 -20.10 3.73 29.37
C LEU A 21 -19.41 4.47 30.50
N ASN A 22 -19.16 3.76 31.60
CA ASN A 22 -18.47 4.34 32.76
C ASN A 22 -17.04 4.77 32.42
N ALA A 23 -16.30 3.94 31.66
CA ALA A 23 -14.94 4.25 31.24
C ALA A 23 -14.88 5.45 30.29
N VAL A 24 -15.80 5.56 29.33
CA VAL A 24 -15.91 6.71 28.42
C VAL A 24 -16.20 7.99 29.21
N SER A 25 -17.17 7.96 30.13
CA SER A 25 -17.49 9.11 30.99
C SER A 25 -16.30 9.53 31.86
N GLU A 26 -15.55 8.55 32.39
CA GLU A 26 -14.33 8.84 33.17
C GLU A 26 -13.24 9.47 32.30
N LYS A 27 -13.02 8.97 31.07
CA LYS A 27 -12.04 9.56 30.13
C LYS A 27 -12.43 11.00 29.76
N LEU A 28 -13.71 11.27 29.49
CA LEU A 28 -14.19 12.63 29.23
C LEU A 28 -13.87 13.57 30.40
N ARG A 29 -14.15 13.11 31.62
CA ARG A 29 -13.91 13.93 32.83
C ARG A 29 -12.44 14.17 33.10
N LEU A 30 -11.59 13.11 32.99
CA LEU A 30 -10.17 13.19 33.37
C LEU A 30 -9.28 13.84 32.33
N HIS A 31 -9.55 13.63 31.05
CA HIS A 31 -8.69 14.13 29.96
C HIS A 31 -9.19 15.44 29.36
N PHE A 32 -10.52 15.72 29.41
CA PHE A 32 -11.11 16.88 28.74
C PHE A 32 -11.87 17.80 29.69
N GLY A 33 -12.10 17.41 30.94
CA GLY A 33 -12.86 18.19 31.91
C GLY A 33 -14.32 18.41 31.48
N ARG A 34 -14.91 17.39 30.81
CA ARG A 34 -16.28 17.47 30.25
C ARG A 34 -17.16 16.35 30.79
N THR A 35 -18.47 16.64 30.89
CA THR A 35 -19.49 15.57 30.97
C THR A 35 -19.87 15.05 29.58
N VAL A 36 -20.68 13.99 29.51
CA VAL A 36 -21.18 13.45 28.24
C VAL A 36 -22.00 14.50 27.47
N GLU A 37 -22.84 15.26 28.19
CA GLU A 37 -23.71 16.28 27.61
C GLU A 37 -22.95 17.52 27.08
N GLU A 38 -21.75 17.77 27.61
CA GLU A 38 -20.88 18.89 27.20
C GLU A 38 -19.84 18.47 26.13
N ALA A 39 -19.72 17.17 25.87
CA ALA A 39 -18.71 16.63 24.96
C ALA A 39 -19.10 16.91 23.50
N THR A 40 -18.12 17.30 22.69
CA THR A 40 -18.26 17.31 21.23
C THR A 40 -17.98 15.89 20.69
N GLU A 41 -18.35 15.63 19.44
CA GLU A 41 -18.06 14.35 18.76
C GLU A 41 -16.56 14.01 18.80
N ASN A 42 -15.68 15.01 18.63
CA ASN A 42 -14.23 14.81 18.75
C ASN A 42 -13.81 14.42 20.17
N HIS A 43 -14.43 15.00 21.22
CA HIS A 43 -14.17 14.55 22.59
C HIS A 43 -14.65 13.12 22.84
N LEU A 44 -15.83 12.76 22.32
CA LEU A 44 -16.35 11.41 22.40
C LEU A 44 -15.46 10.40 21.64
N TYR A 45 -15.05 10.72 20.40
CA TYR A 45 -14.09 9.91 19.67
C TYR A 45 -12.82 9.66 20.50
N LYS A 46 -12.19 10.73 21.00
CA LYS A 46 -10.96 10.61 21.77
C LYS A 46 -11.14 9.81 23.05
N ALA A 47 -12.27 9.96 23.74
CA ALA A 47 -12.56 9.20 24.95
C ALA A 47 -12.75 7.70 24.66
N VAL A 48 -13.52 7.36 23.62
CA VAL A 48 -13.74 5.98 23.18
C VAL A 48 -12.44 5.33 22.72
N ALA A 49 -11.65 6.05 21.91
CA ALA A 49 -10.34 5.58 21.45
C ALA A 49 -9.37 5.33 22.62
N LEU A 50 -9.38 6.18 23.67
CA LEU A 50 -8.58 5.98 24.88
C LEU A 50 -9.02 4.75 25.67
N VAL A 51 -10.32 4.45 25.76
CA VAL A 51 -10.82 3.22 26.40
C VAL A 51 -10.32 1.98 25.68
N ALA A 52 -10.48 1.91 24.36
CA ALA A 52 -9.96 0.82 23.54
C ALA A 52 -8.43 0.71 23.62
N ARG A 53 -7.71 1.84 23.56
CA ARG A 53 -6.25 1.88 23.67
C ARG A 53 -5.72 1.33 24.99
N ASP A 54 -6.38 1.59 26.11
CA ASP A 54 -5.93 1.09 27.41
C ASP A 54 -5.86 -0.43 27.43
N GLU A 55 -6.83 -1.12 26.86
CA GLU A 55 -6.83 -2.57 26.72
C GLU A 55 -5.72 -3.08 25.79
N ILE A 56 -5.56 -2.42 24.65
CA ILE A 56 -4.53 -2.75 23.66
C ILE A 56 -3.13 -2.57 24.25
N VAL A 57 -2.87 -1.47 24.96
CA VAL A 57 -1.58 -1.21 25.61
C VAL A 57 -1.29 -2.24 26.71
N GLY A 58 -2.30 -2.68 27.43
CA GLY A 58 -2.19 -3.78 28.39
C GLY A 58 -1.70 -5.10 27.71
N LYS A 59 -2.35 -5.50 26.62
CA LYS A 59 -1.94 -6.65 25.80
C LYS A 59 -0.54 -6.47 25.19
N TRP A 60 -0.22 -5.28 24.71
CA TRP A 60 1.09 -4.94 24.15
C TRP A 60 2.22 -5.06 25.18
N ALA A 61 2.02 -4.59 26.42
CA ALA A 61 2.99 -4.73 27.50
C ALA A 61 3.20 -6.21 27.87
N ALA A 62 2.12 -6.99 27.94
CA ALA A 62 2.18 -8.43 28.19
C ALA A 62 2.93 -9.19 27.08
N THR A 63 2.63 -8.89 25.80
CA THR A 63 3.32 -9.46 24.64
C THR A 63 4.81 -9.16 24.68
N ARG A 64 5.20 -7.90 24.92
CA ARG A 64 6.63 -7.51 25.02
C ARG A 64 7.34 -8.30 26.12
N SER A 65 6.74 -8.43 27.31
CA SER A 65 7.31 -9.17 28.43
C SER A 65 7.46 -10.66 28.12
N ALA A 66 6.44 -11.28 27.51
CA ALA A 66 6.47 -12.69 27.11
C ALA A 66 7.57 -12.96 26.05
N ARG A 67 7.67 -12.10 25.02
CA ARG A 67 8.67 -12.24 23.94
C ARG A 67 10.13 -12.14 24.43
N VAL A 68 10.40 -11.33 25.45
CA VAL A 68 11.74 -11.29 26.06
C VAL A 68 12.11 -12.64 26.68
N LYS A 69 11.16 -13.33 27.31
CA LYS A 69 11.39 -14.63 27.98
C LYS A 69 11.46 -15.81 27.01
N GLN A 70 10.76 -15.72 25.86
CA GLN A 70 10.67 -16.83 24.90
C GLN A 70 11.92 -17.00 24.04
N HIS A 71 12.76 -15.98 23.91
CA HIS A 71 13.98 -16.00 23.08
C HIS A 71 13.76 -16.46 21.63
N LYS A 72 12.53 -16.30 21.07
CA LYS A 72 12.19 -16.67 19.71
C LYS A 72 12.87 -15.75 18.68
N LYS A 73 13.12 -16.28 17.49
CA LYS A 73 13.56 -15.51 16.32
C LYS A 73 12.50 -14.46 15.98
N ARG A 74 12.91 -13.26 15.54
CA ARG A 74 12.03 -12.12 15.23
C ARG A 74 12.30 -11.60 13.84
N VAL A 75 11.23 -11.25 13.11
CA VAL A 75 11.32 -10.45 11.88
C VAL A 75 11.16 -8.96 12.18
N TYR A 76 12.04 -8.15 11.57
CA TYR A 76 11.89 -6.71 11.46
C TYR A 76 11.52 -6.39 10.02
N TYR A 77 10.28 -5.92 9.83
CA TYR A 77 9.72 -5.61 8.51
C TYR A 77 9.90 -4.12 8.23
N LEU A 78 10.83 -3.79 7.34
CA LEU A 78 11.21 -2.42 7.01
C LEU A 78 10.45 -1.95 5.78
N SER A 79 9.66 -0.90 5.92
CA SER A 79 8.93 -0.28 4.80
C SER A 79 8.92 1.25 4.94
N ILE A 80 9.08 1.95 3.82
CA ILE A 80 8.95 3.41 3.79
C ILE A 80 7.50 3.88 3.93
N GLU A 81 6.54 2.96 3.72
CA GLU A 81 5.10 3.21 3.80
C GLU A 81 4.41 2.22 4.73
N PHE A 82 3.48 2.72 5.57
CA PHE A 82 2.49 1.92 6.30
C PHE A 82 1.13 2.62 6.21
N LEU A 83 0.32 2.26 5.22
CA LEU A 83 -1.01 2.85 5.00
C LEU A 83 -2.03 2.18 5.93
N ILE A 84 -2.00 2.58 7.21
CA ILE A 84 -2.78 1.93 8.27
C ILE A 84 -4.28 2.24 8.21
N GLY A 85 -4.67 3.40 7.66
CA GLY A 85 -6.06 3.86 7.68
C GLY A 85 -6.53 4.25 9.08
N ARG A 86 -7.83 4.49 9.27
CA ARG A 86 -8.44 4.71 10.59
C ARG A 86 -8.36 3.44 11.43
N SER A 87 -8.12 3.57 12.72
CA SER A 87 -7.78 2.45 13.62
C SER A 87 -8.93 2.04 14.52
N LEU A 88 -9.85 2.94 14.89
CA LEU A 88 -10.87 2.70 15.91
C LEU A 88 -11.68 1.41 15.63
N GLY A 89 -12.40 1.34 14.52
CA GLY A 89 -13.27 0.20 14.21
C GLY A 89 -12.51 -1.11 14.05
N CYS A 90 -11.31 -1.09 13.41
CA CYS A 90 -10.47 -2.29 13.31
C CYS A 90 -9.99 -2.77 14.69
N ASN A 91 -9.61 -1.86 15.57
CA ASN A 91 -9.19 -2.22 16.93
C ASN A 91 -10.36 -2.82 17.74
N LEU A 92 -11.58 -2.29 17.59
CA LEU A 92 -12.77 -2.84 18.24
C LEU A 92 -13.10 -4.26 17.72
N ILE A 93 -12.99 -4.48 16.41
CA ILE A 93 -13.13 -5.81 15.79
C ILE A 93 -12.06 -6.77 16.30
N ASN A 94 -10.79 -6.36 16.33
CA ASN A 94 -9.68 -7.20 16.79
C ASN A 94 -9.77 -7.53 18.28
N LEU A 95 -10.37 -6.63 19.09
CA LEU A 95 -10.72 -6.90 20.49
C LEU A 95 -11.93 -7.83 20.65
N CYS A 96 -12.68 -8.13 19.57
CA CYS A 96 -13.99 -8.81 19.61
C CYS A 96 -15.03 -8.04 20.48
N GLN A 97 -14.97 -6.70 20.47
CA GLN A 97 -15.84 -5.85 21.30
C GLN A 97 -16.66 -4.84 20.51
N ASP A 98 -16.61 -4.87 19.18
CA ASP A 98 -17.33 -3.99 18.28
C ASP A 98 -18.83 -3.88 18.61
N LYS A 99 -19.50 -5.01 18.90
CA LYS A 99 -20.93 -5.05 19.26
C LYS A 99 -21.20 -4.40 20.64
N ALA A 100 -20.33 -4.61 21.62
CA ALA A 100 -20.50 -4.04 22.96
C ALA A 100 -20.28 -2.52 22.95
N PHE A 101 -19.26 -2.03 22.21
CA PHE A 101 -19.07 -0.60 22.01
C PHE A 101 -20.20 0.02 21.21
N ALA A 102 -20.70 -0.61 20.13
CA ALA A 102 -21.84 -0.12 19.36
C ALA A 102 -23.08 0.05 20.24
N ALA A 103 -23.37 -0.93 21.11
CA ALA A 103 -24.50 -0.86 22.04
C ALA A 103 -24.32 0.26 23.10
N ALA A 104 -23.11 0.43 23.64
CA ALA A 104 -22.80 1.50 24.58
C ALA A 104 -22.94 2.89 23.93
N LEU A 105 -22.39 3.06 22.74
CA LEU A 105 -22.45 4.31 21.98
C LEU A 105 -23.88 4.68 21.56
N GLY A 106 -24.71 3.68 21.23
CA GLY A 106 -26.14 3.88 20.95
C GLY A 106 -26.91 4.52 22.12
N GLU A 107 -26.52 4.24 23.40
CA GLU A 107 -27.08 4.93 24.56
C GLU A 107 -26.64 6.40 24.67
N LEU A 108 -25.48 6.73 24.09
CA LEU A 108 -24.97 8.10 24.00
C LEU A 108 -25.49 8.85 22.76
N GLY A 109 -26.29 8.19 21.91
CA GLY A 109 -26.88 8.76 20.70
C GLY A 109 -25.88 8.92 19.55
N VAL A 110 -24.77 8.18 19.54
CA VAL A 110 -23.75 8.20 18.49
C VAL A 110 -23.41 6.80 18.01
N THR A 111 -22.86 6.67 16.80
CA THR A 111 -22.44 5.41 16.18
C THR A 111 -20.93 5.31 16.02
N ILE A 112 -20.39 4.10 15.86
CA ILE A 112 -18.96 3.90 15.58
C ILE A 112 -18.54 4.63 14.28
N PRO A 113 -19.27 4.55 13.14
CA PRO A 113 -18.91 5.28 11.92
C PRO A 113 -18.83 6.80 12.11
N GLU A 114 -19.79 7.42 12.82
CA GLU A 114 -19.76 8.86 13.10
C GLU A 114 -18.50 9.25 13.91
N LEU A 115 -18.11 8.45 14.89
CA LEU A 115 -16.87 8.70 15.65
C LEU A 115 -15.61 8.44 14.81
N GLU A 116 -15.62 7.44 13.91
CA GLU A 116 -14.50 7.21 12.97
C GLU A 116 -14.29 8.40 12.02
N ASP A 117 -15.36 9.15 11.67
CA ASP A 117 -15.22 10.36 10.84
C ASP A 117 -14.48 11.49 11.56
N MET A 118 -14.44 11.46 12.89
CA MET A 118 -13.58 12.35 13.69
C MET A 118 -12.12 11.88 13.75
N GLU A 119 -11.81 10.61 13.39
CA GLU A 119 -10.45 10.09 13.41
C GLU A 119 -9.65 10.59 12.20
N PRO A 120 -8.53 11.34 12.39
CA PRO A 120 -7.64 11.69 11.30
C PRO A 120 -7.03 10.42 10.69
N GLU A 121 -7.16 10.25 9.37
CA GLU A 121 -6.55 9.11 8.68
C GLU A 121 -5.06 9.38 8.46
N ALA A 122 -4.20 8.52 9.01
CA ALA A 122 -2.75 8.69 8.92
C ALA A 122 -2.26 8.54 7.47
N ALA A 123 -1.70 9.62 6.91
CA ALA A 123 -1.23 9.69 5.51
C ALA A 123 0.17 9.05 5.32
N LEU A 124 0.44 7.91 5.98
CA LEU A 124 1.74 7.25 6.03
C LEU A 124 2.01 6.30 4.87
N GLY A 125 1.24 6.39 3.80
CA GLY A 125 1.40 5.56 2.61
C GLY A 125 0.65 6.12 1.40
N ASN A 126 0.99 5.61 0.22
CA ASN A 126 0.41 6.07 -1.05
C ASN A 126 -0.60 5.07 -1.64
N GLY A 127 -0.32 3.76 -1.56
CA GLY A 127 -1.13 2.77 -2.26
C GLY A 127 -0.88 1.33 -1.82
N GLY A 128 -0.74 0.41 -2.80
CA GLY A 128 -0.64 -1.03 -2.56
C GLY A 128 0.49 -1.44 -1.64
N LEU A 129 1.68 -0.85 -1.82
CA LEU A 129 2.88 -1.16 -1.01
C LEU A 129 2.62 -0.89 0.49
N GLY A 130 2.19 0.33 0.83
CA GLY A 130 1.94 0.72 2.22
C GLY A 130 0.74 0.00 2.83
N ARG A 131 -0.32 -0.28 2.03
CA ARG A 131 -1.46 -1.03 2.54
C ARG A 131 -1.12 -2.51 2.77
N LEU A 132 -0.27 -3.10 1.92
CA LEU A 132 0.24 -4.46 2.14
C LEU A 132 1.01 -4.56 3.45
N ALA A 133 1.94 -3.65 3.71
CA ALA A 133 2.70 -3.59 4.96
C ALA A 133 1.76 -3.50 6.19
N ALA A 134 0.69 -2.71 6.10
CA ALA A 134 -0.32 -2.62 7.17
C ALA A 134 -1.12 -3.92 7.34
N CYS A 135 -1.52 -4.60 6.24
CA CYS A 135 -2.17 -5.92 6.30
C CYS A 135 -1.24 -6.98 6.91
N PHE A 136 0.04 -6.94 6.58
CA PHE A 136 1.03 -7.88 7.12
C PHE A 136 1.22 -7.71 8.63
N MET A 137 1.23 -6.48 9.13
CA MET A 137 1.30 -6.25 10.59
C MET A 137 0.08 -6.81 11.32
N ASP A 138 -1.13 -6.64 10.76
CA ASP A 138 -2.37 -7.22 11.30
C ASP A 138 -2.31 -8.76 11.32
N SER A 139 -1.88 -9.38 10.22
CA SER A 139 -1.76 -10.85 10.12
C SER A 139 -0.65 -11.43 10.99
N LEU A 140 0.51 -10.75 11.10
CA LEU A 140 1.60 -11.15 12.00
C LEU A 140 1.13 -11.16 13.47
N ALA A 141 0.33 -10.16 13.87
CA ALA A 141 -0.25 -10.09 15.20
C ALA A 141 -1.31 -11.20 15.42
N THR A 142 -2.18 -11.42 14.43
CA THR A 142 -3.25 -12.43 14.47
C THR A 142 -2.68 -13.86 14.57
N LEU A 143 -1.57 -14.14 13.87
CA LEU A 143 -0.88 -15.43 13.88
C LEU A 143 0.11 -15.60 15.04
N ASP A 144 0.15 -14.67 15.98
CA ASP A 144 1.07 -14.66 17.12
C ASP A 144 2.56 -14.79 16.75
N LEU A 145 2.97 -14.24 15.61
CA LEU A 145 4.36 -14.30 15.15
C LEU A 145 5.20 -13.15 15.73
N PRO A 146 6.48 -13.40 16.11
CA PRO A 146 7.36 -12.38 16.64
C PRO A 146 7.82 -11.40 15.55
N ALA A 147 7.25 -10.20 15.52
CA ALA A 147 7.54 -9.21 14.51
C ALA A 147 7.61 -7.77 15.06
N MET A 148 8.21 -6.86 14.30
CA MET A 148 8.16 -5.41 14.46
C MET A 148 8.17 -4.77 13.09
N GLY A 149 7.20 -3.88 12.79
CA GLY A 149 7.24 -3.00 11.63
C GLY A 149 8.09 -1.76 11.92
N CYS A 150 8.86 -1.30 10.93
CA CYS A 150 9.73 -0.12 11.07
C CYS A 150 9.62 0.80 9.84
N GLY A 151 9.34 2.08 10.07
CA GLY A 151 9.16 3.07 9.01
C GLY A 151 9.40 4.51 9.48
N ILE A 152 8.88 5.48 8.75
CA ILE A 152 9.00 6.91 9.06
C ILE A 152 7.64 7.45 9.55
N ARG A 153 7.69 8.26 10.62
CA ARG A 153 6.55 9.05 11.10
C ARG A 153 6.52 10.37 10.34
N TYR A 154 5.84 10.38 9.20
CA TYR A 154 5.69 11.60 8.42
C TYR A 154 4.74 12.59 9.11
N GLU A 155 5.13 13.86 9.16
CA GLU A 155 4.30 14.93 9.73
C GLU A 155 3.07 15.21 8.86
N TYR A 156 3.25 15.26 7.53
CA TYR A 156 2.19 15.49 6.55
C TYR A 156 1.91 14.28 5.64
N GLY A 157 2.86 13.33 5.54
CA GLY A 157 2.74 12.12 4.75
C GLY A 157 2.51 12.39 3.27
N LEU A 158 1.54 11.66 2.66
CA LEU A 158 1.08 11.94 1.31
C LEU A 158 0.07 13.08 1.33
N PHE A 159 0.13 13.95 0.34
CA PHE A 159 -0.76 15.13 0.20
C PHE A 159 -2.25 14.78 0.19
N LYS A 160 -3.09 15.71 0.65
CA LYS A 160 -4.53 15.75 0.35
C LYS A 160 -4.75 16.24 -1.08
N GLN A 161 -5.61 15.51 -1.83
CA GLN A 161 -5.98 15.88 -3.18
C GLN A 161 -7.27 16.68 -3.18
N PHE A 162 -7.24 17.82 -3.84
CA PHE A 162 -8.41 18.61 -4.21
C PHE A 162 -8.52 18.70 -5.73
N ILE A 163 -9.74 18.81 -6.24
CA ILE A 163 -9.98 19.02 -7.66
C ILE A 163 -10.54 20.42 -7.82
N VAL A 164 -9.80 21.26 -8.55
CA VAL A 164 -10.21 22.63 -8.89
C VAL A 164 -10.19 22.77 -10.40
N ASP A 165 -11.31 23.15 -11.00
CA ASP A 165 -11.46 23.27 -12.46
C ASP A 165 -10.98 22.02 -13.23
N GLY A 166 -11.29 20.84 -12.70
CA GLY A 166 -10.88 19.54 -13.26
C GLY A 166 -9.40 19.20 -13.10
N GLN A 167 -8.63 19.95 -12.31
CA GLN A 167 -7.21 19.74 -12.09
C GLN A 167 -6.95 19.28 -10.65
N GLN A 168 -5.98 18.37 -10.49
CA GLN A 168 -5.49 17.99 -9.18
C GLN A 168 -4.65 19.11 -8.56
N MET A 169 -5.01 19.46 -7.32
CA MET A 169 -4.26 20.34 -6.42
C MET A 169 -3.81 19.53 -5.21
N GLU A 170 -2.57 19.72 -4.78
CA GLU A 170 -1.98 19.04 -3.63
C GLU A 170 -1.87 20.02 -2.44
N LEU A 171 -2.42 19.61 -1.29
CA LEU A 171 -2.26 20.33 -0.02
C LEU A 171 -1.65 19.41 1.03
N PRO A 172 -0.92 19.96 2.02
CA PRO A 172 -0.44 19.17 3.15
C PRO A 172 -1.59 18.45 3.87
N ASP A 173 -1.35 17.23 4.32
CA ASP A 173 -2.29 16.50 5.17
C ASP A 173 -1.89 16.62 6.64
N SER A 174 -2.48 17.59 7.33
CA SER A 174 -2.22 17.89 8.75
C SER A 174 -2.87 16.86 9.69
N TRP A 175 -2.66 15.58 9.46
CA TRP A 175 -3.28 14.49 10.22
C TRP A 175 -2.83 14.42 11.68
N LEU A 176 -1.73 15.12 12.05
CA LEU A 176 -1.16 15.17 13.40
C LEU A 176 -1.52 16.44 14.18
N ASP A 177 -2.25 17.40 13.61
CA ASP A 177 -2.54 18.69 14.27
C ASP A 177 -3.19 18.51 15.65
N ASP A 178 -4.08 17.53 15.81
CA ASP A 178 -4.73 17.16 17.07
C ASP A 178 -4.01 16.05 17.86
N GLY A 179 -2.78 15.67 17.42
CA GLY A 179 -2.04 14.52 17.92
C GLY A 179 -2.59 13.18 17.44
N ASN A 180 -1.92 12.10 17.80
CA ASN A 180 -2.35 10.73 17.47
C ASN A 180 -2.53 9.92 18.76
N ILE A 181 -3.76 9.54 19.08
CA ILE A 181 -4.09 8.78 20.29
C ILE A 181 -3.42 7.40 20.31
N TRP A 182 -3.23 6.80 19.15
CA TRP A 182 -2.76 5.40 19.02
C TRP A 182 -1.26 5.24 19.21
N GLU A 183 -0.46 6.32 19.15
CA GLU A 183 1.00 6.23 19.29
C GLU A 183 1.49 6.46 20.72
N VAL A 184 2.64 5.87 21.02
CA VAL A 184 3.37 6.04 22.28
C VAL A 184 4.80 6.48 21.94
N PRO A 185 5.25 7.70 22.37
CA PRO A 185 6.62 8.13 22.19
C PRO A 185 7.57 7.29 23.07
N VAL A 186 8.75 6.92 22.52
CA VAL A 186 9.76 6.10 23.21
C VAL A 186 11.14 6.80 23.14
N PRO A 187 11.32 8.00 23.72
CA PRO A 187 12.52 8.81 23.56
C PRO A 187 13.81 8.14 24.08
N ASP A 188 13.71 7.18 24.99
CA ASP A 188 14.86 6.40 25.50
C ASP A 188 15.51 5.50 24.45
N ASP A 189 14.81 5.23 23.35
CA ASP A 189 15.29 4.49 22.19
C ASP A 189 15.71 5.42 21.03
N ALA A 190 15.89 6.72 21.28
CA ALA A 190 16.37 7.63 20.24
C ALA A 190 17.75 7.23 19.74
N MET A 191 17.99 7.45 18.42
CA MET A 191 19.25 7.10 17.73
C MET A 191 19.84 8.32 17.05
N ASP A 192 21.17 8.40 17.00
CA ASP A 192 21.89 9.44 16.27
C ASP A 192 22.20 9.01 14.83
N ILE A 193 21.82 9.82 13.86
CA ILE A 193 22.02 9.56 12.44
C ILE A 193 22.98 10.60 11.87
N VAL A 194 24.02 10.13 11.19
CA VAL A 194 25.12 10.96 10.70
C VAL A 194 25.06 11.09 9.19
N PHE A 195 25.15 12.31 8.69
CA PHE A 195 25.18 12.64 7.26
C PHE A 195 26.40 13.46 6.88
N GLY A 196 26.99 13.17 5.73
CA GLY A 196 28.12 13.92 5.17
C GLY A 196 29.39 13.83 6.02
N GLY A 197 30.17 14.89 5.95
CA GLY A 197 31.46 14.99 6.67
C GLY A 197 32.57 14.21 6.01
N ARG A 198 33.70 14.13 6.72
CA ARG A 198 34.90 13.40 6.32
C ARG A 198 35.12 12.20 7.23
N VAL A 199 35.28 11.02 6.64
CA VAL A 199 35.61 9.79 7.35
C VAL A 199 37.11 9.79 7.70
N VAL A 200 37.42 9.56 8.97
CA VAL A 200 38.79 9.39 9.47
C VAL A 200 38.91 8.00 10.07
N GLU A 201 39.79 7.19 9.46
CA GLU A 201 40.10 5.86 9.92
C GLU A 201 41.36 5.90 10.83
N ASP A 202 41.26 5.29 11.99
CA ASP A 202 42.34 5.19 12.97
C ASP A 202 42.65 3.72 13.27
N TRP A 203 43.83 3.29 12.96
CA TRP A 203 44.39 1.95 13.20
C TRP A 203 45.39 1.88 14.34
N SER A 204 45.56 2.95 15.13
CA SER A 204 46.61 3.09 16.16
C SER A 204 46.56 2.01 17.24
N GLU A 205 45.38 1.42 17.51
CA GLU A 205 45.18 0.36 18.52
C GLU A 205 45.14 -1.08 17.93
N GLY A 206 45.54 -1.26 16.67
CA GLY A 206 45.48 -2.56 15.99
C GLY A 206 44.08 -3.02 15.57
N ARG A 207 43.07 -2.14 15.70
CA ARG A 207 41.71 -2.32 15.20
C ARG A 207 41.24 -1.06 14.49
N LEU A 208 40.34 -1.20 13.54
CA LEU A 208 39.72 -0.06 12.88
C LEU A 208 38.83 0.71 13.87
N ARG A 209 39.08 2.03 13.95
CA ARG A 209 38.15 2.99 14.55
C ARG A 209 37.78 4.03 13.50
N VAL A 210 36.51 4.29 13.35
CA VAL A 210 35.99 5.27 12.40
C VAL A 210 35.43 6.47 13.15
N ARG A 211 35.85 7.67 12.73
CA ARG A 211 35.27 8.94 13.21
C ARG A 211 34.83 9.78 12.04
N TYR A 212 33.83 10.62 12.30
CA TYR A 212 33.35 11.62 11.33
C TYR A 212 33.76 13.00 11.79
N GLU A 213 34.32 13.79 10.87
CA GLU A 213 34.66 15.20 11.08
C GLU A 213 33.73 16.03 10.18
N ASP A 214 33.24 17.19 10.71
CA ASP A 214 32.35 18.11 9.99
C ASP A 214 31.04 17.48 9.47
N ALA A 215 30.52 16.48 10.18
CA ALA A 215 29.28 15.79 9.83
C ALA A 215 28.04 16.49 10.41
N THR A 216 26.90 16.25 9.79
CA THR A 216 25.58 16.67 10.28
C THR A 216 24.92 15.55 11.06
N HIS A 217 24.42 15.84 12.26
CA HIS A 217 23.74 14.90 13.14
C HIS A 217 22.24 15.19 13.20
N VAL A 218 21.43 14.13 13.11
CA VAL A 218 19.96 14.18 13.25
C VAL A 218 19.53 13.10 14.23
N THR A 219 18.71 13.47 15.22
CA THR A 219 18.17 12.50 16.17
C THR A 219 16.92 11.85 15.60
N ALA A 220 16.92 10.52 15.50
CA ALA A 220 15.72 9.72 15.18
C ALA A 220 15.01 9.35 16.48
N VAL A 221 13.82 9.92 16.71
CA VAL A 221 12.98 9.65 17.89
C VAL A 221 11.86 8.70 17.50
N PRO A 222 11.74 7.52 18.15
CA PRO A 222 10.72 6.55 17.78
C PRO A 222 9.38 6.81 18.47
N TYR A 223 8.31 6.53 17.72
CA TYR A 223 6.93 6.45 18.17
C TYR A 223 6.41 5.05 17.84
N ASP A 224 5.91 4.33 18.83
CA ASP A 224 5.38 2.99 18.67
C ASP A 224 3.84 3.01 18.61
N ILE A 225 3.27 2.40 17.56
CA ILE A 225 1.83 2.15 17.45
C ILE A 225 1.61 0.66 17.75
N PRO A 226 0.85 0.30 18.78
CA PRO A 226 0.46 -1.09 19.02
C PRO A 226 -0.47 -1.59 17.92
N VAL A 227 -0.15 -2.72 17.32
CA VAL A 227 -0.98 -3.42 16.32
C VAL A 227 -1.50 -4.70 16.95
N LEU A 228 -2.80 -4.72 17.25
CA LEU A 228 -3.47 -5.85 17.87
C LEU A 228 -3.88 -6.89 16.83
N GLY A 229 -3.67 -8.18 17.13
CA GLY A 229 -4.21 -9.28 16.34
C GLY A 229 -5.69 -9.56 16.67
N TYR A 230 -6.39 -10.19 15.73
CA TYR A 230 -7.79 -10.54 15.87
C TYR A 230 -7.96 -11.70 16.84
N ASP A 231 -8.84 -11.54 17.85
CA ASP A 231 -9.17 -12.56 18.86
C ASP A 231 -7.94 -13.19 19.51
N THR A 232 -6.92 -12.38 19.83
CA THR A 232 -5.67 -12.82 20.46
C THR A 232 -5.18 -11.82 21.50
N ASP A 233 -4.28 -12.26 22.38
CA ASP A 233 -3.61 -11.39 23.34
C ASP A 233 -2.33 -10.73 22.78
N THR A 234 -2.01 -10.99 21.52
CA THR A 234 -0.81 -10.46 20.90
C THR A 234 -1.03 -9.07 20.34
N ALA A 235 -0.22 -8.12 20.78
CA ALA A 235 -0.07 -6.81 20.15
C ALA A 235 1.40 -6.55 19.81
N LEU A 236 1.68 -6.29 18.53
CA LEU A 236 3.00 -6.01 18.01
C LEU A 236 3.29 -4.50 17.99
N SER A 237 4.53 -4.11 17.74
CA SER A 237 4.90 -2.70 17.56
C SER A 237 5.06 -2.36 16.09
N LEU A 238 4.43 -1.29 15.65
CA LEU A 238 4.82 -0.53 14.48
C LEU A 238 5.62 0.68 14.96
N ARG A 239 6.95 0.66 14.74
CA ARG A 239 7.86 1.72 15.15
C ARG A 239 8.10 2.69 14.00
N LEU A 240 7.75 3.95 14.24
CA LEU A 240 7.88 5.03 13.28
C LEU A 240 8.88 6.07 13.79
N TRP A 241 9.88 6.38 12.96
CA TRP A 241 10.96 7.30 13.32
C TRP A 241 10.61 8.74 12.89
N SER A 242 10.73 9.67 13.83
CA SER A 242 10.60 11.12 13.61
C SER A 242 11.96 11.79 13.69
N ALA A 243 12.30 12.59 12.68
CA ALA A 243 13.56 13.34 12.67
C ALA A 243 13.46 14.57 13.56
N LYS A 244 14.46 14.75 14.43
CA LYS A 244 14.61 15.90 15.32
C LYS A 244 16.01 16.48 15.22
N SER A 245 16.11 17.79 15.35
CA SER A 245 17.40 18.47 15.44
C SER A 245 18.11 18.10 16.74
N THR A 246 19.44 17.89 16.67
CA THR A 246 20.31 17.78 17.84
C THR A 246 20.55 19.13 18.48
N LYS A 247 20.33 20.23 17.75
CA LYS A 247 20.50 21.60 18.21
C LYS A 247 19.15 22.23 18.58
N SER A 248 19.15 22.94 19.69
CA SER A 248 18.03 23.79 20.10
C SER A 248 17.98 25.06 19.21
N LEU A 249 16.93 25.87 19.40
CA LEU A 249 16.83 27.18 18.77
C LEU A 249 18.09 28.01 19.01
N ASP A 250 18.66 28.61 17.97
CA ASP A 250 19.80 29.56 18.12
C ASP A 250 19.31 30.83 18.79
N MET A 251 19.53 30.91 20.12
CA MET A 251 19.05 32.01 20.92
C MET A 251 19.74 33.34 20.63
N ASP A 252 20.99 33.30 20.14
CA ASP A 252 21.72 34.51 19.77
C ASP A 252 21.17 35.12 18.47
N ALA A 253 20.91 34.26 17.47
CA ALA A 253 20.22 34.67 16.24
C ALA A 253 18.79 35.16 16.55
N PHE A 254 18.06 34.48 17.46
CA PHE A 254 16.72 34.88 17.87
C PHE A 254 16.72 36.26 18.57
N ALA A 255 17.65 36.47 19.50
CA ALA A 255 17.79 37.72 20.24
C ALA A 255 18.20 38.91 19.33
N SER A 256 18.95 38.63 18.24
CA SER A 256 19.31 39.66 17.26
C SER A 256 18.23 39.96 16.23
N GLY A 257 17.06 39.25 16.27
CA GLY A 257 15.94 39.42 15.34
C GLY A 257 16.05 38.61 14.05
N ASP A 258 17.06 37.75 13.90
CA ASP A 258 17.22 36.84 12.77
C ASP A 258 16.49 35.51 13.03
N TYR A 259 15.16 35.57 13.03
CA TYR A 259 14.29 34.45 13.36
C TYR A 259 14.40 33.28 12.35
N MET A 260 14.71 33.59 11.07
CA MET A 260 14.90 32.55 10.04
C MET A 260 16.16 31.74 10.30
N ARG A 261 17.28 32.40 10.59
CA ARG A 261 18.52 31.73 10.94
C ARG A 261 18.37 30.95 12.25
N ALA A 262 17.65 31.51 13.23
CA ALA A 262 17.44 30.87 14.52
C ALA A 262 16.76 29.50 14.42
N SER A 263 15.89 29.26 13.43
CA SER A 263 15.16 28.01 13.22
C SER A 263 15.73 27.13 12.09
N GLN A 264 16.67 27.66 11.28
CA GLN A 264 17.12 27.00 10.02
C GLN A 264 17.68 25.59 10.23
N GLU A 265 18.55 25.38 11.20
CA GLU A 265 19.14 24.05 11.45
C GLU A 265 18.08 23.04 11.92
N LYS A 266 17.11 23.50 12.72
CA LYS A 266 15.99 22.67 13.15
C LYS A 266 15.16 22.23 11.95
N GLU A 267 14.76 23.16 11.08
CA GLU A 267 13.97 22.85 9.90
C GLU A 267 14.69 21.92 8.93
N LEU A 268 16.00 22.09 8.72
CA LEU A 268 16.81 21.23 7.86
C LEU A 268 16.93 19.79 8.38
N ALA A 269 16.86 19.57 9.69
CA ALA A 269 16.83 18.23 10.27
C ALA A 269 15.43 17.61 10.18
N GLU A 270 14.40 18.37 10.57
CA GLU A 270 13.02 17.86 10.67
C GLU A 270 12.35 17.62 9.31
N VAL A 271 12.80 18.31 8.23
CA VAL A 271 12.27 18.10 6.86
C VAL A 271 12.37 16.65 6.40
N ILE A 272 13.31 15.85 6.92
CA ILE A 272 13.51 14.44 6.58
C ILE A 272 12.23 13.62 6.82
N SER A 273 11.48 13.91 7.89
CA SER A 273 10.25 13.20 8.23
C SER A 273 8.97 14.02 7.97
N LYS A 274 8.97 15.02 7.08
CA LYS A 274 7.77 15.82 6.81
C LYS A 274 6.85 15.21 5.76
N VAL A 275 7.37 14.87 4.58
CA VAL A 275 6.56 14.50 3.41
C VAL A 275 7.01 13.15 2.84
N LEU A 276 6.05 12.28 2.55
CA LEU A 276 6.28 11.03 1.82
C LEU A 276 6.45 11.33 0.31
N TYR A 277 7.48 10.77 -0.31
CA TYR A 277 7.80 10.94 -1.74
C TYR A 277 7.95 12.41 -2.17
N PRO A 278 8.95 13.13 -1.65
CA PRO A 278 9.30 14.44 -2.22
C PRO A 278 9.65 14.28 -3.70
N ALA A 279 9.38 15.34 -4.48
CA ALA A 279 9.73 15.35 -5.90
C ALA A 279 11.25 15.12 -6.08
N ASP A 280 11.64 14.14 -6.89
CA ASP A 280 13.03 13.69 -7.07
C ASP A 280 13.54 13.88 -8.52
N ASP A 281 12.92 14.75 -9.27
CA ASP A 281 13.36 15.21 -10.60
C ASP A 281 14.52 16.21 -10.54
N HIS A 282 14.83 16.76 -9.37
CA HIS A 282 15.94 17.68 -9.11
C HIS A 282 16.84 17.19 -7.97
N LEU A 283 18.07 17.74 -7.88
CA LEU A 283 19.11 17.28 -6.95
C LEU A 283 18.68 17.37 -5.48
N GLN A 284 18.02 18.45 -5.07
CA GLN A 284 17.56 18.64 -3.68
C GLN A 284 16.53 17.58 -3.26
N GLY A 285 15.61 17.24 -4.15
CA GLY A 285 14.62 16.19 -3.91
C GLY A 285 15.24 14.80 -3.82
N LYS A 286 16.19 14.48 -4.72
CA LYS A 286 16.99 13.24 -4.63
C LYS A 286 17.76 13.17 -3.32
N THR A 287 18.38 14.29 -2.91
CA THR A 287 19.12 14.36 -1.63
C THR A 287 18.21 14.11 -0.44
N LEU A 288 17.01 14.73 -0.41
CA LEU A 288 16.05 14.54 0.67
C LEU A 288 15.56 13.08 0.71
N ARG A 289 15.24 12.50 -0.44
CA ARG A 289 14.79 11.12 -0.53
C ARG A 289 15.87 10.12 -0.08
N LEU A 290 17.12 10.32 -0.48
CA LEU A 290 18.25 9.51 0.00
C LEU A 290 18.46 9.67 1.51
N LYS A 291 18.30 10.89 2.06
CA LYS A 291 18.29 11.12 3.51
C LYS A 291 17.19 10.34 4.22
N GLN A 292 15.97 10.33 3.70
CA GLN A 292 14.84 9.57 4.26
C GLN A 292 15.16 8.08 4.33
N HIS A 293 15.68 7.49 3.23
CA HIS A 293 16.04 6.07 3.17
C HIS A 293 17.11 5.72 4.21
N TYR A 294 18.18 6.50 4.31
CA TYR A 294 19.23 6.24 5.28
C TYR A 294 18.78 6.52 6.73
N PHE A 295 18.03 7.58 6.95
CA PHE A 295 17.53 7.96 8.27
C PHE A 295 16.80 6.81 8.98
N PHE A 296 15.76 6.24 8.35
CA PHE A 296 14.98 5.21 9.03
C PHE A 296 15.68 3.86 9.06
N THR A 297 16.49 3.53 8.05
CA THR A 297 17.25 2.27 8.02
C THR A 297 18.35 2.27 9.06
N SER A 298 19.12 3.35 9.17
CA SER A 298 20.17 3.47 10.18
C SER A 298 19.59 3.42 11.59
N ALA A 299 18.53 4.20 11.87
CA ALA A 299 17.85 4.16 13.17
C ALA A 299 17.34 2.76 13.52
N THR A 300 16.75 2.07 12.55
CA THR A 300 16.21 0.72 12.74
C THR A 300 17.30 -0.30 13.00
N VAL A 301 18.40 -0.31 12.22
CA VAL A 301 19.49 -1.28 12.38
C VAL A 301 20.22 -1.06 13.71
N GLN A 302 20.50 0.19 14.10
CA GLN A 302 21.06 0.52 15.42
C GLN A 302 20.16 -0.03 16.55
N TYR A 303 18.84 0.16 16.44
CA TYR A 303 17.88 -0.38 17.40
C TYR A 303 17.89 -1.92 17.44
N ILE A 304 17.93 -2.59 16.28
CA ILE A 304 17.98 -4.06 16.20
C ILE A 304 19.20 -4.61 16.95
N ILE A 305 20.38 -4.03 16.75
CA ILE A 305 21.61 -4.46 17.45
C ILE A 305 21.51 -4.19 18.97
N LYS A 306 20.98 -3.02 19.37
CA LYS A 306 20.71 -2.69 20.78
C LYS A 306 19.74 -3.70 21.41
N ASP A 307 18.61 -4.00 20.75
CA ASP A 307 17.62 -4.97 21.22
C ASP A 307 18.18 -6.39 21.30
N TYR A 308 18.97 -6.83 20.30
CA TYR A 308 19.65 -8.13 20.31
C TYR A 308 20.57 -8.28 21.50
N LYS A 309 21.47 -7.33 21.73
CA LYS A 309 22.40 -7.36 22.87
C LYS A 309 21.67 -7.39 24.21
N LYS A 310 20.57 -6.65 24.33
CA LYS A 310 19.73 -6.61 25.54
C LYS A 310 19.03 -7.96 25.80
N ARG A 311 18.54 -8.62 24.74
CA ARG A 311 17.81 -9.90 24.85
C ARG A 311 18.70 -11.11 25.01
N TYR A 312 19.90 -11.06 24.43
CA TYR A 312 20.83 -12.17 24.37
C TYR A 312 22.21 -11.77 24.92
N PRO A 313 22.32 -11.42 26.21
CA PRO A 313 23.59 -10.96 26.78
C PRO A 313 24.70 -12.01 26.59
N GLY A 314 25.84 -11.56 26.05
CA GLY A 314 27.00 -12.42 25.80
C GLY A 314 26.92 -13.34 24.56
N ARG A 315 25.79 -13.37 23.83
CA ARG A 315 25.70 -14.09 22.56
C ARG A 315 26.42 -13.31 21.47
N PRO A 316 27.35 -13.93 20.71
CA PRO A 316 28.09 -13.22 19.67
C PRO A 316 27.20 -12.79 18.50
N LEU A 317 27.52 -11.65 17.89
CA LEU A 317 26.79 -11.12 16.72
C LEU A 317 27.00 -11.97 15.45
N SER A 318 28.01 -12.83 15.40
CA SER A 318 28.16 -13.85 14.34
C SER A 318 26.99 -14.84 14.24
N LEU A 319 26.16 -14.93 15.31
CA LEU A 319 24.94 -15.74 15.38
C LEU A 319 23.65 -14.88 15.28
N LEU A 320 23.74 -13.67 14.72
CA LEU A 320 22.60 -12.76 14.60
C LEU A 320 21.44 -13.36 13.81
N ALA A 321 21.71 -14.05 12.70
CA ALA A 321 20.72 -14.66 11.82
C ALA A 321 19.87 -15.75 12.50
N ASP A 322 20.37 -16.38 13.59
CA ASP A 322 19.57 -17.35 14.35
C ASP A 322 18.38 -16.70 15.09
N LYS A 323 18.43 -15.38 15.32
CA LYS A 323 17.48 -14.65 16.16
C LYS A 323 16.84 -13.43 15.46
N VAL A 324 17.38 -13.01 14.35
CA VAL A 324 16.95 -11.81 13.62
C VAL A 324 16.81 -12.10 12.14
N VAL A 325 15.69 -11.68 11.56
CA VAL A 325 15.48 -11.53 10.12
C VAL A 325 15.14 -10.08 9.86
N ILE A 326 15.78 -9.46 8.88
CA ILE A 326 15.46 -8.12 8.41
C ILE A 326 14.87 -8.24 7.00
N HIS A 327 13.57 -7.99 6.90
CA HIS A 327 12.87 -8.06 5.63
C HIS A 327 12.74 -6.67 5.02
N ILE A 328 13.32 -6.45 3.85
CA ILE A 328 13.25 -5.19 3.12
C ILE A 328 12.11 -5.23 2.10
N ASN A 329 11.14 -4.31 2.28
CA ASN A 329 9.95 -4.17 1.46
C ASN A 329 10.22 -3.17 0.34
N ASP A 330 10.46 -3.65 -0.87
CA ASP A 330 11.04 -2.95 -2.01
C ASP A 330 12.50 -2.50 -1.74
N THR A 331 13.08 -1.65 -2.61
CA THR A 331 14.47 -1.19 -2.51
C THR A 331 14.67 -0.04 -1.53
N HIS A 332 13.58 0.61 -1.07
CA HIS A 332 13.66 1.77 -0.17
C HIS A 332 14.49 1.51 1.10
N PRO A 333 14.40 0.31 1.76
CA PRO A 333 15.23 0.01 2.92
C PRO A 333 16.59 -0.62 2.62
N ALA A 334 17.02 -0.74 1.38
CA ALA A 334 18.25 -1.47 1.03
C ALA A 334 19.54 -0.89 1.68
N LEU A 335 19.52 0.39 2.09
CA LEU A 335 20.63 1.00 2.85
C LEU A 335 20.86 0.37 4.23
N ALA A 336 19.89 -0.41 4.74
CA ALA A 336 20.08 -1.19 5.96
C ALA A 336 21.21 -2.23 5.84
N ILE A 337 21.50 -2.71 4.61
CA ILE A 337 22.54 -3.68 4.32
C ILE A 337 23.95 -3.13 4.64
N PRO A 338 24.42 -2.07 3.98
CA PRO A 338 25.74 -1.51 4.31
C PRO A 338 25.77 -0.87 5.71
N GLU A 339 24.62 -0.43 6.26
CA GLU A 339 24.55 0.07 7.62
C GLU A 339 24.78 -1.05 8.67
N LEU A 340 24.20 -2.25 8.47
CA LEU A 340 24.49 -3.37 9.35
C LEU A 340 25.98 -3.75 9.29
N MET A 341 26.57 -3.78 8.11
CA MET A 341 28.03 -4.02 7.97
C MET A 341 28.84 -2.93 8.68
N ARG A 342 28.44 -1.64 8.56
CA ARG A 342 29.11 -0.54 9.28
C ARG A 342 29.12 -0.79 10.79
N ILE A 343 28.00 -1.11 11.39
CA ILE A 343 27.92 -1.37 12.82
C ILE A 343 28.76 -2.57 13.21
N LEU A 344 28.65 -3.70 12.48
CA LEU A 344 29.41 -4.92 12.77
C LEU A 344 30.92 -4.69 12.68
N MET A 345 31.38 -3.89 11.71
CA MET A 345 32.79 -3.62 11.47
C MET A 345 33.36 -2.49 12.37
N ASP A 346 32.68 -1.32 12.34
CA ASP A 346 33.24 -0.10 12.92
C ASP A 346 33.00 -0.02 14.43
N GLU A 347 31.86 -0.53 14.92
CA GLU A 347 31.45 -0.48 16.33
C GLU A 347 31.79 -1.78 17.07
N GLU A 348 31.57 -2.94 16.42
CA GLU A 348 31.73 -4.26 17.03
C GLU A 348 33.08 -4.93 16.70
N GLY A 349 33.87 -4.37 15.78
CA GLY A 349 35.22 -4.85 15.44
C GLY A 349 35.27 -6.16 14.66
N MET A 350 34.16 -6.53 14.00
CA MET A 350 34.05 -7.74 13.15
C MET A 350 34.87 -7.55 11.85
N GLY A 351 35.50 -8.60 11.38
CA GLY A 351 36.21 -8.57 10.08
C GLY A 351 35.23 -8.49 8.90
N PHE A 352 35.65 -7.90 7.77
CA PHE A 352 34.80 -7.68 6.60
C PHE A 352 34.10 -8.96 6.11
N ASP A 353 34.83 -10.06 5.93
CA ASP A 353 34.28 -11.32 5.42
C ASP A 353 33.23 -11.95 6.35
N GLU A 354 33.41 -11.81 7.65
CA GLU A 354 32.45 -12.28 8.64
C GLU A 354 31.22 -11.36 8.67
N ALA A 355 31.40 -10.03 8.67
CA ALA A 355 30.32 -9.06 8.60
C ALA A 355 29.49 -9.23 7.31
N TYR A 356 30.15 -9.46 6.17
CA TYR A 356 29.49 -9.75 4.89
C TYR A 356 28.57 -10.97 4.98
N ARG A 357 29.07 -12.10 5.52
CA ARG A 357 28.28 -13.33 5.68
C ARG A 357 27.10 -13.15 6.63
N VAL A 358 27.34 -12.57 7.83
CA VAL A 358 26.27 -12.30 8.81
C VAL A 358 25.19 -11.41 8.20
N THR A 359 25.57 -10.37 7.48
CA THR A 359 24.62 -9.47 6.81
C THR A 359 23.81 -10.20 5.75
N HIS A 360 24.47 -10.98 4.86
CA HIS A 360 23.77 -11.76 3.84
C HIS A 360 22.72 -12.72 4.46
N ASP A 361 23.06 -13.40 5.56
CA ASP A 361 22.19 -14.40 6.17
C ASP A 361 21.01 -13.79 6.96
N VAL A 362 21.07 -12.49 7.29
CA VAL A 362 20.03 -11.77 8.03
C VAL A 362 18.98 -11.16 7.12
N PHE A 363 19.36 -10.72 5.89
CA PHE A 363 18.47 -10.00 4.99
C PHE A 363 17.67 -10.89 4.04
N CYS A 364 16.40 -10.51 3.82
CA CYS A 364 15.56 -10.97 2.72
C CYS A 364 14.86 -9.79 2.05
N TYR A 365 14.52 -9.94 0.77
CA TYR A 365 14.06 -8.87 -0.09
C TYR A 365 12.79 -9.24 -0.85
N THR A 366 11.75 -8.41 -0.75
CA THR A 366 10.60 -8.47 -1.64
C THR A 366 10.70 -7.38 -2.71
N ASN A 367 10.70 -7.79 -3.97
CA ASN A 367 10.58 -6.86 -5.10
C ASN A 367 9.10 -6.59 -5.41
N HIS A 368 8.76 -5.31 -5.67
CA HIS A 368 7.42 -4.87 -6.08
C HIS A 368 7.39 -4.18 -7.44
N THR A 369 8.53 -4.11 -8.13
CA THR A 369 8.72 -3.29 -9.33
C THR A 369 9.19 -4.16 -10.49
N ILE A 370 8.44 -4.17 -11.59
CA ILE A 370 8.80 -4.88 -12.82
C ILE A 370 9.52 -3.95 -13.81
N MET A 371 9.12 -2.69 -13.87
CA MET A 371 9.68 -1.72 -14.80
C MET A 371 11.13 -1.38 -14.45
N VAL A 372 12.06 -1.68 -15.35
CA VAL A 372 13.52 -1.48 -15.14
C VAL A 372 13.86 -0.02 -14.86
N GLU A 373 13.17 0.92 -15.50
CA GLU A 373 13.33 2.36 -15.30
C GLU A 373 12.91 2.85 -13.90
N ALA A 374 12.01 2.12 -13.25
CA ALA A 374 11.54 2.44 -11.90
C ALA A 374 12.39 1.80 -10.78
N LEU A 375 13.37 0.95 -11.13
CA LEU A 375 14.34 0.44 -10.16
C LEU A 375 15.24 1.58 -9.67
N GLU A 376 15.33 1.78 -8.36
CA GLU A 376 16.06 2.90 -7.76
C GLU A 376 17.55 2.86 -8.03
N LYS A 377 18.07 4.01 -8.46
CA LYS A 377 19.48 4.24 -8.74
C LYS A 377 19.88 5.60 -8.18
N TRP A 378 21.02 5.66 -7.49
CA TRP A 378 21.54 6.91 -6.94
C TRP A 378 22.82 7.32 -7.67
N PRO A 379 22.98 8.61 -8.06
CA PRO A 379 24.26 9.10 -8.56
C PRO A 379 25.36 8.81 -7.55
N ALA A 380 26.46 8.20 -8.00
CA ALA A 380 27.57 7.80 -7.13
C ALA A 380 28.17 8.98 -6.36
N GLN A 381 28.24 10.16 -7.00
CA GLN A 381 28.72 11.38 -6.35
C GLN A 381 27.81 11.80 -5.18
N LEU A 382 26.50 11.88 -5.41
CA LEU A 382 25.53 12.23 -4.35
C LEU A 382 25.62 11.25 -3.18
N TYR A 383 25.68 9.95 -3.47
CA TYR A 383 25.74 8.90 -2.45
C TYR A 383 27.04 9.02 -1.63
N ARG A 384 28.19 9.25 -2.29
CA ARG A 384 29.52 9.42 -1.66
C ARG A 384 29.58 10.67 -0.79
N GLU A 385 29.03 11.79 -1.25
CA GLU A 385 29.07 13.05 -0.49
C GLU A 385 28.14 13.02 0.72
N LEU A 386 26.96 12.43 0.58
CA LEU A 386 25.96 12.39 1.64
C LEU A 386 26.23 11.29 2.67
N LEU A 387 26.78 10.14 2.25
CA LEU A 387 26.95 8.92 3.05
C LEU A 387 28.38 8.35 2.88
N PRO A 388 29.45 9.08 3.24
CA PRO A 388 30.81 8.73 2.85
C PRO A 388 31.28 7.37 3.37
N ARG A 389 30.94 6.96 4.60
CA ARG A 389 31.32 5.64 5.13
C ARG A 389 30.50 4.52 4.51
N ILE A 390 29.21 4.74 4.32
CA ILE A 390 28.29 3.81 3.64
C ILE A 390 28.74 3.58 2.19
N TRP A 391 29.24 4.64 1.53
CA TRP A 391 29.86 4.52 0.21
C TRP A 391 31.06 3.56 0.23
N GLN A 392 32.01 3.75 1.13
CA GLN A 392 33.20 2.89 1.25
C GLN A 392 32.81 1.41 1.43
N ILE A 393 31.80 1.15 2.28
CA ILE A 393 31.34 -0.22 2.54
C ILE A 393 30.59 -0.80 1.32
N THR A 394 29.72 -0.01 0.68
CA THR A 394 29.00 -0.43 -0.53
C THR A 394 29.97 -0.74 -1.67
N ASP A 395 31.03 0.05 -1.83
CA ASP A 395 32.08 -0.17 -2.82
C ASP A 395 32.88 -1.46 -2.51
N ALA A 396 33.23 -1.69 -1.26
CA ALA A 396 33.90 -2.94 -0.85
C ALA A 396 33.01 -4.19 -1.07
N ILE A 397 31.68 -4.09 -0.81
CA ILE A 397 30.70 -5.13 -1.13
C ILE A 397 30.70 -5.39 -2.65
N ASN A 398 30.60 -4.32 -3.45
CA ASN A 398 30.61 -4.40 -4.90
C ASN A 398 31.87 -5.05 -5.45
N GLU A 399 33.05 -4.65 -4.98
CA GLU A 399 34.34 -5.25 -5.37
C GLU A 399 34.42 -6.74 -5.03
N ARG A 400 33.98 -7.12 -3.82
CA ARG A 400 33.90 -8.52 -3.40
C ARG A 400 32.98 -9.31 -4.35
N TYR A 401 31.76 -8.83 -4.56
CA TYR A 401 30.75 -9.46 -5.38
C TYR A 401 31.22 -9.59 -6.84
N CYS A 402 31.76 -8.54 -7.44
CA CYS A 402 32.30 -8.57 -8.81
C CYS A 402 33.46 -9.56 -8.97
N ARG A 403 34.31 -9.72 -7.97
CA ARG A 403 35.38 -10.75 -7.98
C ARG A 403 34.81 -12.17 -7.99
N ASP A 404 33.75 -12.42 -7.22
CA ASP A 404 33.09 -13.72 -7.19
C ASP A 404 32.36 -14.00 -8.52
N LEU A 405 31.71 -12.98 -9.10
CA LEU A 405 31.11 -13.07 -10.46
C LEU A 405 32.16 -13.36 -11.55
N ALA A 406 33.32 -12.71 -11.49
CA ALA A 406 34.41 -12.94 -12.47
C ALA A 406 34.98 -14.36 -12.40
N ARG A 407 34.97 -14.98 -11.22
CA ARG A 407 35.35 -16.40 -11.05
C ARG A 407 34.26 -17.33 -11.60
N ARG A 408 32.98 -16.99 -11.40
CA ARG A 408 31.85 -17.80 -11.84
C ARG A 408 31.60 -17.71 -13.35
N PHE A 409 31.78 -16.50 -13.92
CA PHE A 409 31.50 -16.16 -15.31
C PHE A 409 32.75 -15.58 -16.01
N PRO A 410 33.82 -16.34 -16.20
CA PRO A 410 35.08 -15.84 -16.77
C PRO A 410 34.84 -15.30 -18.20
N GLY A 411 35.33 -14.08 -18.47
CA GLY A 411 35.21 -13.42 -19.78
C GLY A 411 33.87 -12.79 -20.11
N GLN A 412 32.84 -12.93 -19.26
CA GLN A 412 31.50 -12.35 -19.48
C GLN A 412 31.37 -10.96 -18.86
N MET A 413 32.17 -9.99 -19.33
CA MET A 413 32.24 -8.65 -18.72
C MET A 413 30.90 -7.90 -18.71
N GLN A 414 30.07 -8.03 -19.78
CA GLN A 414 28.77 -7.40 -19.81
C GLN A 414 27.86 -7.94 -18.72
N ARG A 415 27.83 -9.26 -18.53
CA ARG A 415 27.06 -9.91 -17.47
C ARG A 415 27.46 -9.44 -16.08
N ILE A 416 28.78 -9.35 -15.84
CA ILE A 416 29.31 -8.82 -14.56
C ILE A 416 28.85 -7.37 -14.37
N SER A 417 28.93 -6.55 -15.42
CA SER A 417 28.49 -5.15 -15.37
C SER A 417 26.99 -5.02 -15.10
N ASP A 418 26.16 -5.91 -15.68
CA ASP A 418 24.71 -5.91 -15.46
C ASP A 418 24.35 -6.28 -14.01
N MET A 419 25.12 -7.17 -13.39
CA MET A 419 24.90 -7.61 -12.01
C MET A 419 25.57 -6.72 -10.96
N ALA A 420 26.62 -5.95 -11.31
CA ALA A 420 27.36 -5.11 -10.38
C ALA A 420 26.43 -4.13 -9.64
N ILE A 421 26.73 -3.86 -8.38
CA ILE A 421 26.00 -2.92 -7.51
C ILE A 421 26.30 -1.48 -7.94
N ILE A 422 27.57 -1.19 -8.20
CA ILE A 422 28.03 0.12 -8.68
C ILE A 422 28.48 -0.04 -10.13
N ALA A 423 27.81 0.67 -11.04
CA ALA A 423 28.19 0.76 -12.44
C ALA A 423 27.63 2.05 -13.08
N PHE A 424 28.30 2.55 -14.11
CA PHE A 424 27.87 3.74 -14.87
C PHE A 424 27.60 4.97 -13.99
N ASP A 425 28.49 5.21 -13.02
CA ASP A 425 28.36 6.27 -12.01
C ASP A 425 27.07 6.25 -11.18
N GLN A 426 26.47 5.06 -11.02
CA GLN A 426 25.25 4.87 -10.24
C GLN A 426 25.39 3.71 -9.26
N VAL A 427 24.76 3.87 -8.08
CA VAL A 427 24.52 2.79 -7.11
C VAL A 427 23.13 2.22 -7.37
N ARG A 428 23.05 0.94 -7.72
CA ARG A 428 21.83 0.23 -8.10
C ARG A 428 21.28 -0.53 -6.90
N MET A 429 20.20 -0.02 -6.33
CA MET A 429 19.69 -0.52 -5.04
C MET A 429 19.08 -1.92 -5.15
N ALA A 430 18.42 -2.25 -6.26
CA ALA A 430 17.91 -3.61 -6.48
C ALA A 430 19.05 -4.64 -6.58
N ASN A 431 20.15 -4.28 -7.26
CA ASN A 431 21.32 -5.16 -7.37
C ASN A 431 21.98 -5.40 -5.98
N LEU A 432 22.05 -4.34 -5.14
CA LEU A 432 22.52 -4.47 -3.75
C LEU A 432 21.61 -5.40 -2.94
N ALA A 433 20.30 -5.19 -3.02
CA ALA A 433 19.31 -5.99 -2.30
C ALA A 433 19.36 -7.47 -2.72
N VAL A 434 19.40 -7.75 -4.04
CA VAL A 434 19.51 -9.12 -4.55
C VAL A 434 20.86 -9.75 -4.18
N ALA A 435 21.99 -9.04 -4.32
CA ALA A 435 23.30 -9.59 -4.01
C ALA A 435 23.47 -9.98 -2.53
N MET A 436 22.86 -9.21 -1.62
CA MET A 436 23.07 -9.30 -0.18
C MET A 436 21.88 -9.85 0.62
N SER A 437 20.88 -10.46 -0.04
CA SER A 437 19.80 -11.18 0.64
C SER A 437 19.91 -12.68 0.39
N HIS A 438 19.58 -13.49 1.39
CA HIS A 438 19.58 -14.96 1.26
C HIS A 438 18.34 -15.47 0.49
N CYS A 439 17.26 -14.66 0.46
CA CYS A 439 16.05 -14.96 -0.29
C CYS A 439 15.50 -13.67 -0.94
N VAL A 440 14.95 -13.80 -2.15
CA VAL A 440 14.27 -12.75 -2.90
C VAL A 440 12.91 -13.28 -3.34
N ASN A 441 11.84 -12.54 -3.06
CA ASN A 441 10.53 -12.98 -3.53
C ASN A 441 9.81 -11.94 -4.41
N GLY A 442 9.05 -12.47 -5.38
CA GLY A 442 8.01 -11.78 -6.11
C GLY A 442 6.66 -11.87 -5.37
N VAL A 443 5.68 -11.08 -5.79
CA VAL A 443 4.40 -10.87 -5.09
C VAL A 443 3.18 -11.46 -5.82
N SER A 444 3.41 -12.21 -6.89
CA SER A 444 2.47 -13.07 -7.60
C SER A 444 3.26 -14.16 -8.36
N GLU A 445 2.61 -15.21 -8.83
CA GLU A 445 3.25 -16.26 -9.63
C GLU A 445 3.88 -15.69 -10.91
N LEU A 446 3.10 -14.89 -11.66
CA LEU A 446 3.59 -14.23 -12.87
C LEU A 446 4.77 -13.31 -12.59
N HIS A 447 4.71 -12.54 -11.49
CA HIS A 447 5.80 -11.65 -11.11
C HIS A 447 7.08 -12.43 -10.80
N ALA A 448 6.99 -13.50 -10.02
CA ALA A 448 8.15 -14.33 -9.71
C ALA A 448 8.78 -14.92 -10.98
N GLN A 449 7.95 -15.34 -11.95
CA GLN A 449 8.44 -15.80 -13.25
C GLN A 449 9.16 -14.68 -14.01
N ILE A 450 8.60 -13.46 -14.08
CA ILE A 450 9.25 -12.32 -14.75
C ILE A 450 10.59 -11.96 -14.07
N LEU A 451 10.65 -12.00 -12.73
CA LEU A 451 11.90 -11.77 -12.01
C LEU A 451 13.00 -12.77 -12.40
N ARG A 452 12.66 -14.06 -12.55
CA ARG A 452 13.58 -15.13 -12.89
C ARG A 452 14.00 -15.13 -14.36
N ASP A 453 13.04 -14.93 -15.26
CA ASP A 453 13.23 -15.14 -16.69
C ASP A 453 13.73 -13.88 -17.41
N ASP A 454 13.47 -12.69 -16.84
CA ASP A 454 13.78 -11.40 -17.45
C ASP A 454 14.59 -10.50 -16.52
N LEU A 455 13.95 -9.89 -15.50
CA LEU A 455 14.52 -8.77 -14.74
C LEU A 455 15.83 -9.13 -14.00
N PHE A 456 15.90 -10.31 -13.37
CA PHE A 456 17.07 -10.79 -12.61
C PHE A 456 17.64 -12.11 -13.16
N ARG A 457 17.42 -12.40 -14.41
CA ARG A 457 17.89 -13.65 -15.06
C ARG A 457 19.38 -13.94 -14.80
N ASN A 458 20.23 -12.92 -14.89
CA ASN A 458 21.66 -13.08 -14.66
C ASN A 458 21.97 -13.50 -13.22
N PHE A 459 21.16 -13.06 -12.25
CA PHE A 459 21.31 -13.43 -10.84
C PHE A 459 20.85 -14.85 -10.54
N VAL A 460 19.78 -15.30 -11.20
CA VAL A 460 19.26 -16.68 -11.07
C VAL A 460 20.34 -17.70 -11.49
N ASP A 461 21.04 -17.45 -12.57
CA ASP A 461 22.14 -18.32 -13.02
C ASP A 461 23.34 -18.33 -12.04
N TYR A 462 23.48 -17.31 -11.21
CA TYR A 462 24.51 -17.23 -10.19
C TYR A 462 24.10 -17.96 -8.90
N ASP A 463 22.91 -17.66 -8.40
CA ASP A 463 22.33 -18.19 -7.17
C ASP A 463 20.80 -18.10 -7.22
N ASP A 464 20.12 -19.26 -7.41
CA ASP A 464 18.67 -19.34 -7.54
C ASP A 464 17.97 -19.30 -6.17
N LYS A 465 17.74 -18.10 -5.69
CA LYS A 465 17.06 -17.79 -4.42
C LYS A 465 15.73 -17.06 -4.61
N PHE A 466 15.18 -17.11 -5.82
CA PHE A 466 13.96 -16.40 -6.18
C PHE A 466 12.73 -17.30 -6.00
N ILE A 467 11.76 -16.83 -5.21
CA ILE A 467 10.48 -17.51 -4.98
C ILE A 467 9.31 -16.59 -5.26
N GLY A 468 8.11 -17.16 -5.40
CA GLY A 468 6.86 -16.42 -5.52
C GLY A 468 6.03 -16.60 -4.26
N ILE A 469 5.57 -15.49 -3.65
CA ILE A 469 4.55 -15.53 -2.59
C ILE A 469 3.47 -14.53 -2.97
N THR A 470 2.29 -15.04 -3.33
CA THR A 470 1.18 -14.19 -3.75
C THR A 470 0.70 -13.31 -2.61
N ASN A 471 0.56 -12.00 -2.88
CA ASN A 471 0.05 -11.04 -1.91
C ASN A 471 -1.32 -11.44 -1.37
N GLY A 472 -1.68 -10.83 -0.24
CA GLY A 472 -2.99 -10.99 0.39
C GLY A 472 -3.46 -9.72 1.09
N ILE A 473 -4.71 -9.77 1.55
CA ILE A 473 -5.40 -8.69 2.24
C ILE A 473 -6.00 -9.18 3.57
N THR A 474 -6.08 -8.33 4.58
CA THR A 474 -6.71 -8.69 5.85
C THR A 474 -8.23 -8.71 5.73
N PRO A 475 -8.91 -9.82 6.10
CA PRO A 475 -10.37 -9.88 6.11
C PRO A 475 -10.99 -8.97 7.18
N ARG A 476 -10.28 -8.68 8.28
CA ARG A 476 -10.77 -7.81 9.36
C ARG A 476 -11.19 -6.45 8.81
N ARG A 477 -10.31 -5.78 8.09
CA ARG A 477 -10.64 -4.49 7.46
C ARG A 477 -11.51 -4.63 6.21
N TRP A 478 -11.14 -5.53 5.29
CA TRP A 478 -11.69 -5.53 3.92
C TRP A 478 -12.97 -6.32 3.74
N LEU A 479 -13.40 -7.06 4.79
CA LEU A 479 -14.71 -7.73 4.83
C LEU A 479 -15.46 -7.35 6.12
N MET A 480 -14.92 -7.70 7.30
CA MET A 480 -15.65 -7.53 8.55
C MET A 480 -16.00 -6.07 8.85
N LYS A 481 -15.07 -5.12 8.64
CA LYS A 481 -15.30 -3.69 8.80
C LYS A 481 -15.99 -3.07 7.59
N ALA A 482 -15.47 -3.32 6.38
CA ALA A 482 -15.94 -2.65 5.17
C ALA A 482 -17.36 -3.08 4.75
N ASN A 483 -17.75 -4.34 5.04
CA ASN A 483 -19.02 -4.93 4.61
C ASN A 483 -19.66 -5.77 5.74
N PRO A 484 -20.12 -5.14 6.82
CA PRO A 484 -20.71 -5.85 7.96
C PRO A 484 -21.96 -6.63 7.58
N ASP A 485 -22.82 -6.11 6.68
CA ASP A 485 -24.01 -6.84 6.20
C ASP A 485 -23.65 -8.16 5.49
N LEU A 486 -22.56 -8.19 4.69
CA LEU A 486 -22.07 -9.43 4.09
C LEU A 486 -21.48 -10.37 5.15
N SER A 487 -20.75 -9.84 6.12
CA SER A 487 -20.19 -10.63 7.21
C SER A 487 -21.27 -11.32 8.05
N ASP A 488 -22.35 -10.60 8.37
CA ASP A 488 -23.49 -11.16 9.10
C ASP A 488 -24.22 -12.23 8.26
N LEU A 489 -24.41 -12.00 6.94
CA LEU A 489 -24.98 -13.00 6.03
C LEU A 489 -24.13 -14.27 5.94
N LEU A 490 -22.80 -14.14 5.91
CA LEU A 490 -21.87 -15.27 5.93
C LEU A 490 -21.95 -16.05 7.26
N ASP A 491 -21.97 -15.34 8.40
CA ASP A 491 -22.11 -15.96 9.73
C ASP A 491 -23.40 -16.79 9.85
N GLU A 492 -24.53 -16.26 9.35
CA GLU A 492 -25.81 -16.95 9.33
C GLU A 492 -25.79 -18.21 8.44
N THR A 493 -25.00 -18.20 7.35
CA THR A 493 -25.05 -19.22 6.31
C THR A 493 -24.04 -20.33 6.50
N ILE A 494 -22.78 -19.98 6.74
CA ILE A 494 -21.64 -20.92 6.83
C ILE A 494 -20.99 -20.92 8.23
N GLY A 495 -21.55 -20.20 9.20
CA GLY A 495 -20.99 -20.04 10.54
C GLY A 495 -19.80 -19.10 10.58
N THR A 496 -19.17 -18.96 11.75
CA THR A 496 -18.14 -17.94 12.02
C THR A 496 -16.70 -18.41 11.77
N ALA A 497 -16.48 -19.66 11.35
CA ALA A 497 -15.14 -20.23 11.18
C ALA A 497 -14.27 -19.47 10.16
N TRP A 498 -14.87 -18.86 9.15
CA TRP A 498 -14.19 -18.04 8.13
C TRP A 498 -13.49 -16.80 8.72
N ARG A 499 -13.91 -16.33 9.89
CA ARG A 499 -13.29 -15.16 10.56
C ARG A 499 -11.85 -15.44 10.99
N HIS A 500 -11.53 -16.69 11.29
CA HIS A 500 -10.19 -17.17 11.66
C HIS A 500 -9.45 -17.87 10.51
N ASP A 501 -10.19 -18.46 9.58
CA ASP A 501 -9.65 -19.15 8.40
C ASP A 501 -10.46 -18.77 7.17
N LEU A 502 -9.97 -17.79 6.42
CA LEU A 502 -10.69 -17.23 5.27
C LEU A 502 -10.94 -18.27 4.15
N GLU A 503 -10.19 -19.37 4.09
CA GLU A 503 -10.43 -20.45 3.14
C GLU A 503 -11.78 -21.13 3.34
N LYS A 504 -12.38 -21.03 4.55
CA LYS A 504 -13.74 -21.49 4.85
C LYS A 504 -14.83 -20.74 4.06
N LEU A 505 -14.51 -19.63 3.41
CA LEU A 505 -15.42 -19.02 2.43
C LEU A 505 -15.78 -19.99 1.29
N SER A 506 -14.95 -21.01 1.04
CA SER A 506 -15.27 -22.07 0.08
C SER A 506 -16.57 -22.81 0.37
N ASP A 507 -17.00 -22.85 1.65
CA ASP A 507 -18.28 -23.44 2.08
C ASP A 507 -19.51 -22.68 1.55
N LEU A 508 -19.31 -21.45 1.02
CA LEU A 508 -20.33 -20.65 0.36
C LEU A 508 -20.70 -21.15 -1.05
N ALA A 509 -19.78 -21.86 -1.72
CA ALA A 509 -19.96 -22.25 -3.14
C ALA A 509 -21.30 -22.97 -3.44
N PRO A 510 -21.82 -23.92 -2.60
CA PRO A 510 -23.11 -24.55 -2.84
C PRO A 510 -24.30 -23.57 -2.85
N PHE A 511 -24.22 -22.48 -2.09
CA PHE A 511 -25.26 -21.47 -1.99
C PHE A 511 -25.32 -20.52 -3.21
N ALA A 512 -24.32 -20.53 -4.07
CA ALA A 512 -24.32 -19.74 -5.30
C ALA A 512 -25.47 -20.13 -6.25
N ASP A 513 -25.99 -21.35 -6.15
CA ASP A 513 -27.13 -21.82 -6.95
C ASP A 513 -28.47 -21.69 -6.21
N ASP A 514 -28.50 -21.27 -4.93
CA ASP A 514 -29.72 -21.03 -4.16
C ASP A 514 -30.30 -19.64 -4.49
N ALA A 515 -31.57 -19.63 -5.00
CA ALA A 515 -32.22 -18.40 -5.43
C ALA A 515 -32.47 -17.44 -4.25
N ALA A 516 -32.92 -17.97 -3.09
CA ALA A 516 -33.20 -17.13 -1.92
C ALA A 516 -31.93 -16.51 -1.34
N PHE A 517 -30.81 -17.25 -1.40
CA PHE A 517 -29.51 -16.72 -0.98
C PHE A 517 -29.01 -15.63 -1.93
N ARG A 518 -29.12 -15.82 -3.25
CA ARG A 518 -28.78 -14.80 -4.25
C ARG A 518 -29.60 -13.50 -4.07
N ASP A 519 -30.86 -13.58 -3.64
CA ASP A 519 -31.67 -12.39 -3.36
C ASP A 519 -31.20 -11.69 -2.09
N LYS A 520 -30.91 -12.40 -1.00
CA LYS A 520 -30.27 -11.79 0.20
C LYS A 520 -28.93 -11.09 -0.12
N PHE A 521 -28.10 -11.72 -0.95
CA PHE A 521 -26.85 -11.11 -1.41
C PHE A 521 -27.09 -9.84 -2.25
N ALA A 522 -28.13 -9.82 -3.10
CA ALA A 522 -28.51 -8.62 -3.85
C ALA A 522 -28.94 -7.47 -2.93
N ASP A 523 -29.66 -7.76 -1.84
CA ASP A 523 -30.03 -6.76 -0.83
C ASP A 523 -28.80 -6.18 -0.14
N VAL A 524 -27.83 -7.01 0.24
CA VAL A 524 -26.54 -6.55 0.79
C VAL A 524 -25.80 -5.64 -0.21
N LYS A 525 -25.75 -6.03 -1.48
CA LYS A 525 -25.13 -5.22 -2.53
C LYS A 525 -25.85 -3.88 -2.70
N MET A 526 -27.17 -3.85 -2.69
CA MET A 526 -27.97 -2.63 -2.81
C MET A 526 -27.69 -1.67 -1.64
N LYS A 527 -27.68 -2.16 -0.39
CA LYS A 527 -27.34 -1.33 0.78
C LYS A 527 -25.94 -0.69 0.65
N ASN A 528 -24.94 -1.43 0.15
CA ASN A 528 -23.61 -0.88 -0.08
C ASN A 528 -23.60 0.20 -1.18
N LYS A 529 -24.40 0.03 -2.26
CA LYS A 529 -24.58 1.05 -3.28
C LYS A 529 -25.26 2.31 -2.73
N GLU A 530 -26.27 2.14 -1.89
CA GLU A 530 -26.96 3.25 -1.21
C GLU A 530 -26.01 4.00 -0.28
N ARG A 531 -25.13 3.28 0.46
CA ARG A 531 -24.11 3.87 1.31
C ARG A 531 -23.12 4.73 0.50
N LEU A 532 -22.62 4.24 -0.64
CA LEU A 532 -21.75 5.02 -1.52
C LEU A 532 -22.47 6.21 -2.14
N ALA A 533 -23.74 6.06 -2.55
CA ALA A 533 -24.55 7.14 -3.09
C ALA A 533 -24.82 8.24 -2.04
N ALA A 534 -25.05 7.85 -0.78
CA ALA A 534 -25.17 8.78 0.34
C ALA A 534 -23.87 9.55 0.57
N TRP A 535 -22.73 8.86 0.58
CA TRP A 535 -21.40 9.46 0.69
C TRP A 535 -21.16 10.49 -0.44
N CYS A 536 -21.48 10.13 -1.70
CA CYS A 536 -21.34 11.06 -2.83
C CYS A 536 -22.20 12.31 -2.69
N ARG A 537 -23.40 12.18 -2.17
CA ARG A 537 -24.32 13.31 -1.94
C ARG A 537 -23.80 14.23 -0.82
N GLU A 538 -23.33 13.66 0.27
CA GLU A 538 -22.89 14.39 1.44
C GLU A 538 -21.57 15.14 1.18
N HIS A 539 -20.59 14.49 0.54
CA HIS A 539 -19.25 15.04 0.39
C HIS A 539 -19.01 15.76 -0.95
N MET A 540 -19.86 15.56 -1.95
CA MET A 540 -19.64 16.04 -3.30
C MET A 540 -20.86 16.74 -3.92
N ASP A 541 -22.00 16.71 -3.27
CA ASP A 541 -23.31 17.16 -3.84
C ASP A 541 -23.66 16.45 -5.18
N VAL A 542 -23.32 15.15 -5.28
CA VAL A 542 -23.54 14.32 -6.46
C VAL A 542 -24.58 13.25 -6.17
N THR A 543 -25.67 13.24 -6.95
CA THR A 543 -26.68 12.16 -6.89
C THR A 543 -26.28 11.02 -7.81
N VAL A 544 -26.33 9.78 -7.32
CA VAL A 544 -26.00 8.55 -8.04
C VAL A 544 -27.22 7.64 -8.08
N ASP A 545 -27.53 7.07 -9.26
CA ASP A 545 -28.56 6.04 -9.40
C ASP A 545 -28.01 4.69 -8.92
N THR A 546 -28.54 4.17 -7.83
CA THR A 546 -28.12 2.90 -7.22
C THR A 546 -28.54 1.66 -8.03
N HIS A 547 -29.48 1.80 -8.97
CA HIS A 547 -29.87 0.73 -9.90
C HIS A 547 -28.95 0.62 -11.11
N ALA A 548 -28.15 1.65 -11.40
CA ALA A 548 -27.14 1.62 -12.45
C ALA A 548 -26.01 0.64 -12.11
N ILE A 549 -25.28 0.18 -13.13
CA ILE A 549 -24.05 -0.62 -12.94
C ILE A 549 -22.96 0.26 -12.35
N PHE A 550 -22.33 -0.16 -11.25
CA PHE A 550 -21.19 0.52 -10.63
C PHE A 550 -19.87 -0.08 -11.15
N ASP A 551 -19.27 0.63 -12.11
CA ASP A 551 -18.01 0.29 -12.77
C ASP A 551 -16.88 1.09 -12.11
N CYS A 552 -15.93 0.43 -11.45
CA CYS A 552 -14.99 1.07 -10.53
C CYS A 552 -13.54 0.86 -10.95
N GLN A 553 -12.82 1.96 -11.15
CA GLN A 553 -11.36 1.99 -11.32
C GLN A 553 -10.70 2.83 -10.21
N ALA A 554 -10.44 2.18 -9.07
CA ALA A 554 -9.84 2.80 -7.88
C ALA A 554 -8.37 2.37 -7.74
N LYS A 555 -7.47 3.19 -8.27
CA LYS A 555 -6.02 2.91 -8.35
C LYS A 555 -5.26 4.23 -8.42
N ARG A 556 -4.02 4.28 -7.91
CA ARG A 556 -3.10 5.39 -8.20
C ARG A 556 -3.08 5.66 -9.71
N LEU A 557 -3.11 6.94 -10.11
CA LEU A 557 -3.09 7.29 -11.52
C LEU A 557 -1.67 7.12 -12.08
N HIS A 558 -1.57 6.22 -13.04
CA HIS A 558 -0.36 5.97 -13.80
C HIS A 558 -0.72 5.46 -15.18
N GLU A 559 0.05 5.84 -16.20
CA GLU A 559 -0.27 5.47 -17.60
C GLU A 559 -0.35 3.95 -17.80
N TYR A 560 0.52 3.13 -17.16
CA TYR A 560 0.48 1.67 -17.30
C TYR A 560 -0.79 1.03 -16.71
N LYS A 561 -1.49 1.70 -15.76
CA LYS A 561 -2.77 1.24 -15.19
C LYS A 561 -3.94 1.54 -16.11
N ARG A 562 -3.70 2.31 -17.14
CA ARG A 562 -4.52 2.56 -18.33
C ARG A 562 -5.93 3.11 -18.04
N GLN A 563 -6.06 4.05 -17.09
CA GLN A 563 -7.28 4.85 -16.95
C GLN A 563 -7.67 5.50 -18.29
N LEU A 564 -6.69 5.82 -19.12
CA LEU A 564 -6.90 6.35 -20.47
C LEU A 564 -7.63 5.34 -21.38
N LEU A 565 -7.33 4.05 -21.30
CA LEU A 565 -8.06 2.99 -22.04
C LEU A 565 -9.54 2.97 -21.66
N ASN A 566 -9.84 3.07 -20.37
CA ASN A 566 -11.22 3.16 -19.88
C ASN A 566 -11.93 4.40 -20.41
N LEU A 567 -11.26 5.56 -20.41
CA LEU A 567 -11.82 6.80 -20.96
C LEU A 567 -12.08 6.73 -22.48
N LEU A 568 -11.19 6.11 -23.25
CA LEU A 568 -11.39 5.92 -24.70
C LEU A 568 -12.62 5.04 -24.96
N GLN A 569 -12.86 4.02 -24.13
CA GLN A 569 -14.08 3.20 -24.23
C GLN A 569 -15.34 3.99 -23.84
N ILE A 570 -15.25 4.86 -22.84
CA ILE A 570 -16.38 5.74 -22.48
C ILE A 570 -16.70 6.72 -23.63
N VAL A 571 -15.70 7.25 -24.29
CA VAL A 571 -15.87 8.09 -25.50
C VAL A 571 -16.46 7.30 -26.65
N GLU A 572 -16.04 6.05 -26.87
CA GLU A 572 -16.67 5.15 -27.84
C GLU A 572 -18.16 4.96 -27.55
N LEU A 573 -18.49 4.66 -26.30
CA LEU A 573 -19.88 4.49 -25.87
C LEU A 573 -20.71 5.77 -26.05
N TYR A 574 -20.14 6.92 -25.71
CA TYR A 574 -20.77 8.22 -25.97
C TYR A 574 -21.07 8.43 -27.44
N ASN A 575 -20.11 8.17 -28.32
CA ASN A 575 -20.29 8.28 -29.77
C ASN A 575 -21.36 7.33 -30.30
N ARG A 576 -21.40 6.08 -29.81
CA ARG A 576 -22.41 5.07 -30.17
C ARG A 576 -23.83 5.50 -29.76
N LEU A 577 -24.01 6.06 -28.57
CA LEU A 577 -25.31 6.58 -28.12
C LEU A 577 -25.75 7.82 -28.89
N LYS A 578 -24.81 8.66 -29.38
CA LYS A 578 -25.14 9.78 -30.29
C LYS A 578 -25.62 9.31 -31.65
N ASP A 579 -24.98 8.28 -32.20
CA ASP A 579 -25.35 7.71 -33.50
C ASP A 579 -26.68 6.96 -33.43
N ASP A 580 -26.93 6.22 -32.34
CA ASP A 580 -28.14 5.49 -32.07
C ASP A 580 -28.70 5.79 -30.66
N PRO A 581 -29.49 6.86 -30.51
CA PRO A 581 -30.15 7.18 -29.22
C PRO A 581 -31.08 6.08 -28.70
N GLY A 582 -31.52 5.16 -29.57
CA GLY A 582 -32.34 4.00 -29.23
C GLY A 582 -31.56 2.77 -28.77
N ALA A 583 -30.23 2.77 -28.82
CA ALA A 583 -29.42 1.63 -28.43
C ALA A 583 -29.75 1.16 -27.00
N ASP A 584 -29.90 -0.13 -26.83
CA ASP A 584 -30.13 -0.74 -25.50
C ASP A 584 -28.84 -0.78 -24.70
N VAL A 585 -28.58 0.30 -23.97
CA VAL A 585 -27.44 0.48 -23.10
C VAL A 585 -27.96 0.71 -21.69
N PRO A 586 -27.73 -0.23 -20.76
CA PRO A 586 -28.18 -0.07 -19.38
C PRO A 586 -27.44 1.11 -18.71
N PRO A 587 -28.12 1.84 -17.80
CA PRO A 587 -27.50 2.92 -17.04
C PRO A 587 -26.26 2.45 -16.28
N ARG A 588 -25.21 3.27 -16.29
CA ARG A 588 -23.96 2.96 -15.61
C ARG A 588 -23.29 4.18 -15.02
N VAL A 589 -22.61 3.95 -13.90
CA VAL A 589 -21.80 4.95 -13.23
C VAL A 589 -20.35 4.47 -13.22
N PHE A 590 -19.48 5.25 -13.83
CA PHE A 590 -18.04 5.04 -13.82
C PHE A 590 -17.42 5.78 -12.64
N PHE A 591 -16.95 5.02 -11.66
CA PHE A 591 -16.23 5.58 -10.53
C PHE A 591 -14.74 5.56 -10.80
N PHE A 592 -14.11 6.74 -10.81
CA PHE A 592 -12.67 6.90 -10.79
C PHE A 592 -12.22 7.40 -9.42
N ALA A 593 -11.21 6.76 -8.85
CA ALA A 593 -10.58 7.21 -7.62
C ALA A 593 -9.06 7.08 -7.76
N ALA A 594 -8.36 8.22 -7.83
CA ALA A 594 -6.95 8.21 -8.19
C ALA A 594 -6.23 9.48 -7.72
N LYS A 595 -5.02 9.30 -7.17
CA LYS A 595 -4.05 10.39 -6.96
C LYS A 595 -2.92 10.24 -7.97
N ALA A 596 -2.53 11.32 -8.64
CA ALA A 596 -1.33 11.39 -9.48
C ALA A 596 -0.14 11.89 -8.65
N ALA A 597 1.07 11.38 -8.92
CA ALA A 597 2.27 11.96 -8.32
C ALA A 597 2.41 13.44 -8.72
N GLY A 598 2.87 14.29 -7.79
CA GLY A 598 2.88 15.74 -7.96
C GLY A 598 3.59 16.24 -9.23
N GLY A 599 4.74 15.63 -9.60
CA GLY A 599 5.51 15.93 -10.81
C GLY A 599 5.04 15.21 -12.08
N TYR A 600 4.06 14.27 -12.00
CA TYR A 600 3.68 13.44 -13.15
C TYR A 600 2.66 14.15 -14.04
N TYR A 601 3.17 14.95 -14.99
CA TYR A 601 2.35 15.78 -15.87
C TYR A 601 1.26 14.98 -16.62
N MET A 602 1.60 13.89 -17.31
CA MET A 602 0.63 13.11 -18.11
C MET A 602 -0.47 12.51 -17.24
N ALA A 603 -0.14 12.01 -16.06
CA ALA A 603 -1.14 11.51 -15.10
C ALA A 603 -2.12 12.62 -14.68
N LYS A 604 -1.65 13.84 -14.42
CA LYS A 604 -2.51 15.00 -14.14
C LYS A 604 -3.40 15.38 -15.33
N GLN A 605 -2.90 15.26 -16.56
CA GLN A 605 -3.73 15.50 -17.75
C GLN A 605 -4.82 14.44 -17.95
N ILE A 606 -4.57 13.18 -17.54
CA ILE A 606 -5.60 12.12 -17.53
C ILE A 606 -6.71 12.44 -16.52
N ILE A 607 -6.38 12.93 -15.31
CA ILE A 607 -7.40 13.41 -14.35
C ILE A 607 -8.26 14.49 -14.99
N ARG A 608 -7.62 15.46 -15.65
CA ARG A 608 -8.34 16.53 -16.35
C ARG A 608 -9.25 16.00 -17.46
N LEU A 609 -8.78 15.01 -18.24
CA LEU A 609 -9.57 14.36 -19.28
C LEU A 609 -10.81 13.67 -18.68
N ILE A 610 -10.69 13.01 -17.52
CA ILE A 610 -11.83 12.39 -16.81
C ILE A 610 -12.93 13.44 -16.57
N HIS A 611 -12.55 14.62 -16.07
CA HIS A 611 -13.49 15.70 -15.80
C HIS A 611 -14.06 16.32 -17.09
N ALA A 612 -13.25 16.49 -18.14
CA ALA A 612 -13.71 16.98 -19.42
C ALA A 612 -14.74 16.05 -20.08
N VAL A 613 -14.49 14.73 -20.05
CA VAL A 613 -15.43 13.70 -20.54
C VAL A 613 -16.72 13.70 -19.72
N ARG A 614 -16.63 13.82 -18.38
CA ARG A 614 -17.80 13.98 -17.50
C ARG A 614 -18.65 15.18 -17.93
N ASP A 615 -18.04 16.35 -18.03
CA ASP A 615 -18.76 17.60 -18.35
C ASP A 615 -19.40 17.56 -19.74
N MET A 616 -18.76 16.90 -20.70
CA MET A 616 -19.31 16.65 -22.03
C MET A 616 -20.55 15.74 -21.98
N ILE A 617 -20.48 14.62 -21.25
CA ILE A 617 -21.57 13.67 -21.08
C ILE A 617 -22.79 14.35 -20.44
N GLU A 618 -22.58 15.14 -19.40
CA GLU A 618 -23.64 15.82 -18.63
C GLU A 618 -24.37 16.90 -19.46
N ARG A 619 -23.68 17.53 -20.42
CA ARG A 619 -24.28 18.52 -21.33
C ARG A 619 -25.18 17.90 -22.40
N ASN A 620 -25.03 16.62 -22.70
CA ASN A 620 -25.76 15.95 -23.77
C ASN A 620 -27.00 15.21 -23.20
N PRO A 621 -28.22 15.61 -23.59
CA PRO A 621 -29.46 14.99 -23.06
C PRO A 621 -29.64 13.52 -23.44
N VAL A 622 -28.97 13.02 -24.48
CA VAL A 622 -29.02 11.61 -24.88
C VAL A 622 -28.21 10.71 -23.96
N THR A 623 -27.12 11.24 -23.42
CA THR A 623 -26.12 10.43 -22.68
C THR A 623 -26.18 10.60 -21.16
N ARG A 624 -26.56 11.80 -20.66
CA ARG A 624 -26.50 12.15 -19.23
C ARG A 624 -27.31 11.24 -18.29
N ASP A 625 -28.39 10.63 -18.80
CA ASP A 625 -29.26 9.75 -18.01
C ASP A 625 -28.85 8.27 -18.12
N ARG A 626 -27.85 7.95 -18.97
CA ARG A 626 -27.35 6.59 -19.22
C ARG A 626 -25.90 6.39 -18.81
N ILE A 627 -25.09 7.45 -18.87
CA ILE A 627 -23.68 7.42 -18.50
C ILE A 627 -23.42 8.51 -17.46
N ARG A 628 -22.85 8.13 -16.35
CA ARG A 628 -22.37 9.09 -15.36
C ARG A 628 -20.93 8.79 -15.01
N ILE A 629 -20.10 9.82 -14.91
CA ILE A 629 -18.73 9.72 -14.38
C ILE A 629 -18.69 10.41 -13.03
N VAL A 630 -18.18 9.69 -12.01
CA VAL A 630 -17.93 10.23 -10.68
C VAL A 630 -16.43 10.07 -10.37
N PHE A 631 -15.72 11.17 -10.25
CA PHE A 631 -14.34 11.16 -9.76
C PHE A 631 -14.37 11.41 -8.27
N LEU A 632 -13.97 10.40 -7.49
CA LEU A 632 -13.90 10.45 -6.03
C LEU A 632 -12.54 11.07 -5.63
N PRO A 633 -12.52 12.32 -5.13
CA PRO A 633 -11.28 12.99 -4.78
C PRO A 633 -10.67 12.41 -3.51
N ASN A 634 -9.39 12.64 -3.34
CA ASN A 634 -8.62 12.27 -2.14
C ASN A 634 -8.74 10.80 -1.74
N TYR A 635 -8.66 9.88 -2.72
CA TYR A 635 -8.76 8.45 -2.48
C TYR A 635 -7.83 7.99 -1.34
N CYS A 636 -8.41 7.33 -0.34
CA CYS A 636 -7.78 6.88 0.89
C CYS A 636 -8.41 5.56 1.36
N VAL A 637 -7.96 5.02 2.49
CA VAL A 637 -8.45 3.71 2.99
C VAL A 637 -9.92 3.77 3.39
N SER A 638 -10.35 4.82 4.10
CA SER A 638 -11.75 4.98 4.53
C SER A 638 -12.71 5.08 3.34
N LEU A 639 -12.36 5.81 2.29
CA LEU A 639 -13.13 5.86 1.06
C LEU A 639 -13.17 4.51 0.33
N ALA A 640 -12.06 3.76 0.33
CA ALA A 640 -12.01 2.43 -0.25
C ALA A 640 -12.95 1.43 0.46
N GLU A 641 -13.12 1.54 1.78
CA GLU A 641 -14.03 0.74 2.60
C GLU A 641 -15.51 0.94 2.22
N VAL A 642 -15.86 2.10 1.67
CA VAL A 642 -17.21 2.40 1.18
C VAL A 642 -17.37 2.01 -0.30
N LEU A 643 -16.35 2.30 -1.12
CA LEU A 643 -16.40 2.08 -2.58
C LEU A 643 -16.38 0.60 -2.96
N MET A 644 -15.49 -0.20 -2.35
CA MET A 644 -15.26 -1.58 -2.80
C MET A 644 -16.44 -2.51 -2.61
N PRO A 645 -17.20 -2.47 -1.50
CA PRO A 645 -18.42 -3.26 -1.34
C PRO A 645 -19.54 -2.88 -2.31
N ALA A 646 -19.60 -1.62 -2.75
CA ALA A 646 -20.64 -1.10 -3.65
C ALA A 646 -20.40 -1.46 -5.14
N ALA A 647 -19.17 -1.79 -5.53
CA ALA A 647 -18.81 -2.03 -6.93
C ALA A 647 -19.44 -3.31 -7.49
N ASP A 648 -19.88 -3.26 -8.76
CA ASP A 648 -20.28 -4.43 -9.55
C ASP A 648 -19.13 -4.92 -10.42
N VAL A 649 -18.38 -4.00 -11.04
CA VAL A 649 -17.24 -4.28 -11.92
C VAL A 649 -15.97 -3.66 -11.33
N SER A 650 -14.91 -4.46 -11.28
CA SER A 650 -13.57 -4.08 -10.84
C SER A 650 -12.64 -3.97 -12.05
N GLU A 651 -12.24 -2.76 -12.41
CA GLU A 651 -11.35 -2.48 -13.54
C GLU A 651 -9.87 -2.73 -13.18
N GLN A 652 -9.31 -3.82 -13.74
CA GLN A 652 -7.94 -4.27 -13.49
C GLN A 652 -7.18 -4.41 -14.81
N ILE A 653 -7.11 -3.31 -15.55
CA ILE A 653 -6.79 -3.22 -16.97
C ILE A 653 -5.36 -2.75 -17.27
N SER A 654 -4.40 -2.98 -16.37
CA SER A 654 -2.99 -2.68 -16.58
C SER A 654 -2.44 -3.32 -17.86
N THR A 655 -1.39 -2.75 -18.44
CA THR A 655 -0.64 -3.41 -19.51
C THR A 655 -0.05 -4.71 -18.97
N ALA A 656 -0.32 -5.84 -19.63
CA ALA A 656 0.06 -7.15 -19.13
C ALA A 656 1.58 -7.27 -18.91
N GLY A 657 1.98 -7.74 -17.73
CA GLY A 657 3.38 -7.87 -17.32
C GLY A 657 3.93 -6.62 -16.61
N LEU A 658 3.12 -5.59 -16.28
CA LEU A 658 3.59 -4.36 -15.60
C LEU A 658 3.03 -4.20 -14.16
N GLU A 659 1.89 -4.79 -13.82
CA GLU A 659 1.38 -4.80 -12.45
C GLU A 659 1.91 -6.05 -11.73
N ALA A 660 2.82 -5.91 -10.81
CA ALA A 660 3.47 -7.04 -10.13
C ALA A 660 2.47 -7.97 -9.41
N SER A 661 1.42 -7.42 -8.81
CA SER A 661 0.34 -8.17 -8.17
C SER A 661 -0.98 -7.41 -8.25
N GLY A 662 -1.03 -6.21 -7.68
CA GLY A 662 -2.27 -5.57 -7.29
C GLY A 662 -2.87 -6.21 -6.02
N THR A 663 -3.58 -5.41 -5.23
CA THR A 663 -4.37 -5.89 -4.08
C THR A 663 -5.79 -5.33 -4.09
N GLY A 664 -6.06 -4.33 -4.93
CA GLY A 664 -7.42 -3.83 -5.17
C GLY A 664 -8.33 -4.89 -5.76
N ASN A 665 -7.83 -5.66 -6.73
CA ASN A 665 -8.53 -6.81 -7.32
C ASN A 665 -9.02 -7.82 -6.28
N MET A 666 -8.19 -8.16 -5.29
CA MET A 666 -8.53 -9.09 -4.19
C MET A 666 -9.65 -8.52 -3.30
N LYS A 667 -9.61 -7.22 -2.98
CA LYS A 667 -10.61 -6.54 -2.15
C LYS A 667 -11.97 -6.45 -2.84
N PHE A 668 -11.97 -6.12 -4.12
CA PHE A 668 -13.19 -6.12 -4.94
C PHE A 668 -13.77 -7.53 -5.06
N MET A 669 -12.95 -8.55 -5.34
CA MET A 669 -13.35 -9.96 -5.39
C MET A 669 -13.98 -10.42 -4.07
N LEU A 670 -13.37 -10.12 -2.93
CA LEU A 670 -13.84 -10.48 -1.60
C LEU A 670 -15.23 -9.85 -1.29
N ASN A 671 -15.54 -8.73 -1.92
CA ASN A 671 -16.82 -8.02 -1.81
C ASN A 671 -17.79 -8.29 -2.98
N GLY A 672 -17.49 -9.28 -3.82
CA GLY A 672 -18.37 -9.76 -4.88
C GLY A 672 -18.45 -8.86 -6.12
N ALA A 673 -17.47 -8.01 -6.37
CA ALA A 673 -17.29 -7.35 -7.66
C ALA A 673 -16.57 -8.28 -8.63
N LEU A 674 -17.00 -8.31 -9.90
CA LEU A 674 -16.36 -9.13 -10.92
C LEU A 674 -15.21 -8.38 -11.57
N THR A 675 -14.07 -9.05 -11.70
CA THR A 675 -12.88 -8.47 -12.34
C THR A 675 -13.04 -8.43 -13.85
N LEU A 676 -12.89 -7.25 -14.45
CA LEU A 676 -12.62 -7.02 -15.85
C LEU A 676 -11.15 -6.59 -15.99
N GLY A 677 -10.32 -7.44 -16.60
CA GLY A 677 -8.89 -7.18 -16.55
C GLY A 677 -8.08 -7.90 -17.60
N THR A 678 -6.79 -7.65 -17.58
CA THR A 678 -5.77 -8.35 -18.35
C THR A 678 -5.19 -9.51 -17.54
N MET A 679 -4.52 -10.47 -18.19
CA MET A 679 -3.75 -11.53 -17.52
C MET A 679 -2.44 -10.96 -17.00
N ASP A 680 -2.56 -10.20 -15.89
CA ASP A 680 -1.46 -9.47 -15.26
C ASP A 680 -1.55 -9.55 -13.74
N GLY A 681 -0.41 -9.59 -13.06
CA GLY A 681 -0.33 -9.68 -11.60
C GLY A 681 -1.24 -10.78 -11.04
N ALA A 682 -1.90 -10.50 -9.93
CA ALA A 682 -2.78 -11.45 -9.25
C ALA A 682 -4.12 -11.72 -9.99
N ASN A 683 -4.41 -11.06 -11.12
CA ASN A 683 -5.55 -11.46 -11.96
C ASN A 683 -5.35 -12.89 -12.51
N VAL A 684 -4.09 -13.34 -12.67
CA VAL A 684 -3.76 -14.70 -13.08
C VAL A 684 -4.28 -15.69 -12.04
N GLU A 685 -3.91 -15.50 -10.78
CA GLU A 685 -4.36 -16.38 -9.69
C GLU A 685 -5.87 -16.25 -9.43
N ILE A 686 -6.46 -15.05 -9.57
CA ILE A 686 -7.92 -14.90 -9.50
C ILE A 686 -8.59 -15.76 -10.58
N SER A 687 -8.12 -15.71 -11.82
CA SER A 687 -8.65 -16.52 -12.93
C SER A 687 -8.51 -18.02 -12.66
N GLN A 688 -7.39 -18.45 -12.10
CA GLN A 688 -7.17 -19.86 -11.70
C GLN A 688 -8.14 -20.31 -10.61
N GLN A 689 -8.41 -19.44 -9.62
CA GLN A 689 -9.30 -19.76 -8.49
C GLN A 689 -10.78 -19.83 -8.90
N VAL A 690 -11.24 -18.90 -9.75
CA VAL A 690 -12.68 -18.77 -10.05
C VAL A 690 -13.10 -19.45 -11.34
N GLY A 691 -12.15 -19.77 -12.25
CA GLY A 691 -12.44 -20.26 -13.61
C GLY A 691 -12.80 -19.11 -14.57
N ASN A 692 -12.52 -19.33 -15.86
CA ASN A 692 -12.64 -18.31 -16.91
C ASN A 692 -14.08 -17.80 -17.13
N GLU A 693 -15.08 -18.56 -16.70
CA GLU A 693 -16.50 -18.19 -16.78
C GLU A 693 -16.94 -17.18 -15.72
N ASN A 694 -16.15 -17.01 -14.66
CA ASN A 694 -16.48 -16.14 -13.54
C ASN A 694 -15.61 -14.88 -13.47
N ILE A 695 -14.88 -14.58 -14.56
CA ILE A 695 -14.00 -13.41 -14.71
C ILE A 695 -14.03 -12.94 -16.18
N TYR A 696 -13.76 -11.66 -16.43
CA TYR A 696 -13.74 -11.08 -17.77
C TYR A 696 -12.31 -10.68 -18.16
N ILE A 697 -11.62 -11.58 -18.84
CA ILE A 697 -10.22 -11.37 -19.31
C ILE A 697 -10.21 -10.92 -20.76
N PHE A 698 -9.32 -9.98 -21.10
CA PHE A 698 -9.08 -9.47 -22.45
C PHE A 698 -7.61 -9.11 -22.68
N GLY A 699 -7.28 -8.82 -23.93
CA GLY A 699 -6.05 -8.17 -24.34
C GLY A 699 -4.85 -9.11 -24.49
N GLN A 700 -3.69 -8.49 -24.64
CA GLN A 700 -2.41 -9.15 -24.85
C GLN A 700 -1.96 -9.91 -23.59
N THR A 701 -1.18 -10.98 -23.79
CA THR A 701 -0.44 -11.65 -22.71
C THR A 701 0.84 -10.90 -22.37
N SER A 702 1.39 -11.11 -21.16
CA SER A 702 2.68 -10.55 -20.74
C SER A 702 3.82 -10.90 -21.70
N GLY A 703 3.86 -12.14 -22.20
CA GLY A 703 4.84 -12.58 -23.20
C GLY A 703 4.76 -11.79 -24.51
N GLN A 704 3.55 -11.49 -25.02
CA GLN A 704 3.36 -10.65 -26.21
C GLN A 704 3.83 -9.22 -25.99
N VAL A 705 3.53 -8.64 -24.83
CA VAL A 705 3.94 -7.27 -24.47
C VAL A 705 5.46 -7.18 -24.35
N ILE A 706 6.09 -8.10 -23.61
CA ILE A 706 7.56 -8.17 -23.44
C ILE A 706 8.25 -8.36 -24.79
N HIS A 707 7.76 -9.28 -25.63
CA HIS A 707 8.31 -9.49 -26.96
C HIS A 707 8.27 -8.23 -27.82
N ARG A 708 7.17 -7.50 -27.79
CA ARG A 708 6.97 -6.27 -28.55
C ARG A 708 7.90 -5.13 -28.10
N TYR A 709 8.13 -4.99 -26.79
CA TYR A 709 9.13 -4.06 -26.27
C TYR A 709 10.55 -4.46 -26.69
N ALA A 710 10.88 -5.74 -26.64
CA ALA A 710 12.22 -6.23 -27.02
C ALA A 710 12.48 -6.14 -28.53
N ALA A 711 11.48 -6.41 -29.38
CA ALA A 711 11.59 -6.32 -30.83
C ALA A 711 11.61 -4.88 -31.35
N GLY A 712 11.02 -3.91 -30.58
CA GLY A 712 10.90 -2.52 -31.01
C GLY A 712 10.06 -2.33 -32.27
N ASP A 713 9.13 -3.28 -32.55
CA ASP A 713 8.31 -3.33 -33.78
C ASP A 713 6.90 -2.72 -33.61
N TYR A 714 6.65 -2.09 -32.47
CA TYR A 714 5.37 -1.45 -32.18
C TYR A 714 5.29 -0.04 -32.77
N THR A 715 4.35 0.17 -33.71
CA THR A 715 4.04 1.48 -34.30
C THR A 715 2.61 1.86 -33.96
N PRO A 716 2.38 2.81 -33.03
CA PRO A 716 1.03 3.25 -32.65
C PRO A 716 0.16 3.71 -33.83
N ALA A 717 0.78 4.37 -34.83
CA ALA A 717 0.10 4.84 -36.03
C ALA A 717 -0.60 3.72 -36.81
N ASP A 718 -0.03 2.53 -36.89
CA ASP A 718 -0.61 1.40 -37.59
C ASP A 718 -1.95 0.96 -36.97
N TRP A 719 -2.02 0.97 -35.62
CA TRP A 719 -3.24 0.68 -34.88
C TRP A 719 -4.28 1.76 -35.03
N TYR A 720 -3.86 3.03 -34.92
CA TYR A 720 -4.72 4.19 -35.12
C TYR A 720 -5.31 4.23 -36.53
N GLU A 721 -4.52 3.97 -37.57
CA GLU A 721 -4.99 3.97 -38.96
C GLU A 721 -5.82 2.72 -39.30
N GLY A 722 -5.50 1.58 -38.69
CA GLY A 722 -6.14 0.29 -38.99
C GLY A 722 -7.52 0.12 -38.39
N ASP A 723 -7.91 0.91 -37.38
CA ASP A 723 -9.16 0.76 -36.63
C ASP A 723 -10.01 2.04 -36.65
N PRO A 724 -11.11 2.05 -37.41
CA PRO A 724 -12.00 3.22 -37.50
C PRO A 724 -12.63 3.65 -36.16
N ASN A 725 -12.98 2.69 -35.26
CA ASN A 725 -13.58 2.99 -33.98
C ASN A 725 -12.55 3.60 -33.03
N LEU A 726 -11.37 3.03 -32.96
CA LEU A 726 -10.24 3.56 -32.20
C LEU A 726 -9.85 4.97 -32.69
N ARG A 727 -9.71 5.11 -34.02
CA ARG A 727 -9.42 6.42 -34.64
C ARG A 727 -10.45 7.46 -34.21
N ARG A 728 -11.74 7.13 -34.34
CA ARG A 728 -12.84 8.03 -33.95
C ARG A 728 -12.76 8.42 -32.48
N ALA A 729 -12.47 7.48 -31.58
CA ALA A 729 -12.34 7.78 -30.14
C ALA A 729 -11.14 8.69 -29.85
N ILE A 730 -9.99 8.47 -30.51
CA ILE A 730 -8.80 9.29 -30.35
C ILE A 730 -8.99 10.68 -30.99
N ASP A 731 -9.58 10.78 -32.18
CA ASP A 731 -9.82 12.06 -32.85
C ASP A 731 -10.85 12.90 -32.09
N PHE A 732 -11.75 12.26 -31.41
CA PHE A 732 -12.76 12.92 -30.57
C PHE A 732 -12.12 13.75 -29.45
N LEU A 733 -10.94 13.39 -28.93
CA LEU A 733 -10.23 14.10 -27.85
C LEU A 733 -9.91 15.57 -28.22
N THR A 734 -9.78 15.88 -29.52
CA THR A 734 -9.55 17.24 -30.03
C THR A 734 -10.75 17.75 -30.83
N GLY A 735 -11.88 17.06 -30.77
CA GLY A 735 -13.12 17.48 -31.39
C GLY A 735 -13.76 18.69 -30.68
N PRO A 736 -14.68 19.42 -31.35
CA PRO A 736 -15.28 20.65 -30.83
C PRO A 736 -15.97 20.47 -29.46
N GLU A 737 -16.60 19.34 -29.21
CA GLU A 737 -17.30 19.05 -27.96
C GLU A 737 -16.33 18.90 -26.78
N MET A 738 -15.19 18.21 -27.00
CA MET A 738 -14.14 18.05 -26.00
C MET A 738 -13.37 19.35 -25.76
N LEU A 739 -13.08 20.10 -26.80
CA LEU A 739 -12.42 21.43 -26.69
C LEU A 739 -13.30 22.45 -25.95
N ALA A 740 -14.63 22.33 -26.05
CA ALA A 740 -15.56 23.13 -25.26
C ALA A 740 -15.59 22.75 -23.77
N ALA A 741 -15.22 21.52 -23.41
CA ALA A 741 -15.17 21.02 -22.04
C ALA A 741 -13.76 21.09 -21.43
N GLY A 742 -12.68 21.00 -22.24
CA GLY A 742 -11.29 21.00 -21.82
C GLY A 742 -10.47 22.14 -22.44
N LYS A 743 -9.16 22.22 -22.10
CA LYS A 743 -8.21 23.14 -22.77
C LYS A 743 -7.55 22.42 -23.95
N GLU A 744 -7.59 23.05 -25.12
CA GLU A 744 -7.08 22.46 -26.36
C GLU A 744 -5.65 21.96 -26.30
N GLU A 745 -4.74 22.75 -25.74
CA GLU A 745 -3.32 22.41 -25.64
C GLU A 745 -3.07 21.05 -24.94
N ASN A 746 -3.78 20.80 -23.84
CA ASN A 746 -3.59 19.60 -23.06
C ASN A 746 -4.20 18.37 -23.75
N LEU A 747 -5.36 18.51 -24.37
CA LEU A 747 -6.03 17.44 -25.10
C LEU A 747 -5.26 17.06 -26.37
N ALA A 748 -4.72 18.04 -27.08
CA ALA A 748 -3.88 17.84 -28.25
C ALA A 748 -2.60 17.05 -27.91
N ARG A 749 -1.97 17.35 -26.76
CA ARG A 749 -0.80 16.59 -26.30
C ARG A 749 -1.12 15.15 -25.99
N LEU A 750 -2.20 14.85 -25.26
CA LEU A 750 -2.66 13.47 -24.99
C LEU A 750 -2.91 12.70 -26.29
N GLN A 751 -3.61 13.31 -27.26
CA GLN A 751 -3.84 12.72 -28.57
C GLN A 751 -2.54 12.43 -29.31
N HIS A 752 -1.61 13.39 -29.30
CA HIS A 752 -0.30 13.24 -29.96
C HIS A 752 0.50 12.07 -29.34
N GLU A 753 0.57 11.99 -28.02
CA GLU A 753 1.28 10.89 -27.32
C GLU A 753 0.67 9.52 -27.68
N LEU A 754 -0.66 9.40 -27.72
CA LEU A 754 -1.33 8.17 -28.14
C LEU A 754 -0.98 7.77 -29.59
N LYS A 755 -0.96 8.74 -30.53
CA LYS A 755 -0.69 8.47 -31.95
C LYS A 755 0.77 8.16 -32.26
N THR A 756 1.70 8.64 -31.42
CA THR A 756 3.14 8.59 -31.75
C THR A 756 3.99 7.72 -30.83
N LYS A 757 3.54 7.53 -29.58
CA LYS A 757 4.35 6.84 -28.56
C LYS A 757 3.63 5.65 -27.94
N ASP A 758 2.43 5.86 -27.39
CA ASP A 758 1.64 4.85 -26.68
C ASP A 758 2.49 3.83 -25.90
N TRP A 759 3.37 4.34 -25.02
CA TRP A 759 4.37 3.57 -24.29
C TRP A 759 3.83 2.33 -23.57
N PHE A 760 2.55 2.36 -23.22
CA PHE A 760 1.90 1.30 -22.45
C PHE A 760 0.93 0.45 -23.30
N GLN A 761 1.10 0.46 -24.63
CA GLN A 761 0.37 -0.37 -25.58
C GLN A 761 -1.16 -0.36 -25.34
N THR A 762 -1.72 0.84 -25.20
CA THR A 762 -3.16 1.06 -24.97
C THR A 762 -3.98 0.68 -26.21
N LEU A 763 -3.48 1.06 -27.40
CA LEU A 763 -4.19 0.90 -28.66
C LEU A 763 -4.42 -0.55 -29.09
N PRO A 764 -3.45 -1.47 -28.94
CA PRO A 764 -3.64 -2.88 -29.29
C PRO A 764 -4.76 -3.59 -28.52
N ASP A 765 -5.02 -3.17 -27.29
CA ASP A 765 -6.01 -3.81 -26.43
C ASP A 765 -7.40 -3.16 -26.51
N PHE A 766 -7.55 -2.03 -27.20
CA PHE A 766 -8.80 -1.24 -27.20
C PHE A 766 -10.03 -2.04 -27.64
N ASN A 767 -10.00 -2.70 -28.80
CA ASN A 767 -11.16 -3.45 -29.29
C ASN A 767 -11.50 -4.65 -28.41
N ALA A 768 -10.48 -5.40 -27.98
CA ALA A 768 -10.67 -6.53 -27.08
C ALA A 768 -11.34 -6.08 -25.76
N TYR A 769 -10.93 -4.90 -25.25
CA TYR A 769 -11.53 -4.29 -24.05
C TYR A 769 -12.98 -3.88 -24.29
N VAL A 770 -13.27 -3.15 -25.38
CA VAL A 770 -14.64 -2.72 -25.73
C VAL A 770 -15.59 -3.92 -25.82
N VAL A 771 -15.18 -4.99 -26.53
CA VAL A 771 -15.97 -6.20 -26.69
C VAL A 771 -16.20 -6.90 -25.34
N ARG A 772 -15.14 -7.10 -24.56
CA ARG A 772 -15.23 -7.82 -23.29
C ARG A 772 -16.02 -7.06 -22.25
N LYS A 773 -15.88 -5.74 -22.19
CA LYS A 773 -16.67 -4.86 -21.35
C LYS A 773 -18.15 -4.88 -21.74
N GLY A 774 -18.43 -4.84 -23.06
CA GLY A 774 -19.79 -4.99 -23.57
C GLY A 774 -20.44 -6.29 -23.13
N GLN A 775 -19.71 -7.40 -23.15
CA GLN A 775 -20.21 -8.71 -22.67
C GLN A 775 -20.51 -8.67 -21.16
N ALA A 776 -19.59 -8.15 -20.32
CA ALA A 776 -19.80 -8.05 -18.88
C ALA A 776 -21.07 -7.27 -18.54
N LEU A 777 -21.31 -6.18 -19.26
CA LEU A 777 -22.46 -5.31 -19.04
C LEU A 777 -23.78 -5.93 -19.56
N SER A 778 -23.71 -6.71 -20.66
CA SER A 778 -24.85 -7.50 -21.15
C SER A 778 -25.21 -8.61 -20.16
N ASP A 779 -24.22 -9.33 -19.62
CA ASP A 779 -24.45 -10.38 -18.62
C ASP A 779 -25.13 -9.79 -17.36
N TYR A 780 -24.68 -8.62 -16.89
CA TYR A 780 -25.30 -7.93 -15.75
C TYR A 780 -26.79 -7.61 -16.01
N ALA A 781 -27.13 -7.07 -17.18
CA ALA A 781 -28.47 -6.61 -17.52
C ALA A 781 -29.41 -7.73 -17.91
N CYS A 782 -28.92 -8.71 -18.69
CA CYS A 782 -29.77 -9.76 -19.28
C CYS A 782 -29.85 -11.03 -18.44
N ASP A 783 -28.84 -11.31 -17.58
CA ASP A 783 -28.79 -12.49 -16.69
C ASP A 783 -28.42 -12.10 -15.25
N PRO A 784 -29.26 -11.38 -14.52
CA PRO A 784 -28.99 -10.97 -13.15
C PRO A 784 -28.72 -12.13 -12.18
N LEU A 785 -29.36 -13.29 -12.43
CA LEU A 785 -29.17 -14.49 -11.59
C LEU A 785 -27.82 -15.14 -11.84
N GLY A 786 -27.38 -15.23 -13.10
CA GLY A 786 -26.02 -15.69 -13.44
C GLY A 786 -24.96 -14.72 -12.95
N TRP A 787 -25.20 -13.41 -13.03
CA TRP A 787 -24.29 -12.40 -12.48
C TRP A 787 -24.05 -12.59 -10.98
N ARG A 788 -25.14 -12.69 -10.18
CA ARG A 788 -25.07 -12.91 -8.74
C ARG A 788 -24.35 -14.22 -8.40
N ARG A 789 -24.61 -15.28 -9.20
CA ARG A 789 -23.89 -16.55 -9.06
C ARG A 789 -22.38 -16.37 -9.25
N LYS A 790 -21.93 -15.67 -10.30
CA LYS A 790 -20.51 -15.37 -10.52
C LYS A 790 -19.91 -14.60 -9.33
N CYS A 791 -20.63 -13.60 -8.80
CA CYS A 791 -20.19 -12.84 -7.63
C CYS A 791 -19.97 -13.74 -6.41
N LEU A 792 -20.90 -14.64 -6.11
CA LEU A 792 -20.81 -15.58 -4.98
C LEU A 792 -19.67 -16.60 -5.16
N ILE A 793 -19.44 -17.09 -6.38
CA ILE A 793 -18.27 -17.94 -6.68
C ILE A 793 -16.98 -17.16 -6.44
N ASN A 794 -16.88 -15.88 -6.83
CA ASN A 794 -15.72 -15.05 -6.55
C ASN A 794 -15.49 -14.92 -5.04
N ILE A 795 -16.50 -14.60 -4.25
CA ILE A 795 -16.40 -14.52 -2.79
C ILE A 795 -15.93 -15.85 -2.20
N SER A 796 -16.52 -16.98 -2.64
CA SER A 796 -16.19 -18.31 -2.12
C SER A 796 -14.73 -18.72 -2.36
N LYS A 797 -14.08 -18.13 -3.35
CA LYS A 797 -12.68 -18.39 -3.73
C LYS A 797 -11.71 -17.31 -3.25
N ALA A 798 -12.21 -16.23 -2.62
CA ALA A 798 -11.39 -15.14 -2.17
C ALA A 798 -10.51 -15.49 -0.95
N GLY A 799 -10.76 -16.62 -0.28
CA GLY A 799 -9.98 -17.09 0.86
C GLY A 799 -8.49 -17.24 0.58
N PHE A 800 -8.13 -17.68 -0.63
CA PHE A 800 -6.74 -17.75 -1.09
C PHE A 800 -5.99 -16.43 -0.95
N PHE A 801 -6.68 -15.30 -1.08
CA PHE A 801 -6.07 -13.96 -1.00
C PHE A 801 -6.04 -13.38 0.42
N SER A 802 -6.12 -14.23 1.46
CA SER A 802 -5.89 -13.82 2.85
C SER A 802 -4.43 -13.43 3.10
N SER A 803 -4.19 -12.28 3.76
CA SER A 803 -2.85 -11.95 4.23
C SER A 803 -2.37 -12.89 5.33
N ASP A 804 -3.27 -13.60 6.02
CA ASP A 804 -2.90 -14.63 7.00
C ASP A 804 -2.21 -15.81 6.31
N ARG A 805 -2.76 -16.30 5.16
CA ARG A 805 -2.11 -17.30 4.31
C ARG A 805 -0.75 -16.78 3.82
N THR A 806 -0.72 -15.54 3.29
CA THR A 806 0.53 -14.95 2.79
C THR A 806 1.61 -14.93 3.88
N ILE A 807 1.29 -14.48 5.08
CA ILE A 807 2.23 -14.44 6.21
C ILE A 807 2.66 -15.84 6.66
N ALA A 808 1.75 -16.82 6.62
CA ALA A 808 2.10 -18.20 6.91
C ALA A 808 3.15 -18.75 5.91
N GLU A 809 3.00 -18.43 4.60
CA GLU A 809 3.97 -18.79 3.56
C GLU A 809 5.30 -18.04 3.74
N TYR A 810 5.29 -16.73 4.04
CA TYR A 810 6.52 -16.01 4.38
C TYR A 810 7.24 -16.65 5.56
N ASN A 811 6.48 -17.12 6.57
CA ASN A 811 7.07 -17.76 7.75
C ASN A 811 7.65 -19.13 7.42
N SER A 812 6.94 -19.99 6.65
CA SER A 812 7.41 -21.33 6.28
C SER A 812 8.60 -21.30 5.32
N ASP A 813 8.62 -20.37 4.37
CA ASP A 813 9.53 -20.42 3.24
C ASP A 813 10.74 -19.47 3.38
N ILE A 814 10.61 -18.40 4.21
CA ILE A 814 11.65 -17.37 4.33
C ILE A 814 12.10 -17.15 5.77
N TRP A 815 11.17 -16.87 6.70
CA TRP A 815 11.55 -16.32 8.01
C TRP A 815 11.87 -17.38 9.06
N HIS A 816 11.14 -18.49 9.07
CA HIS A 816 11.26 -19.58 10.06
C HIS A 816 11.20 -19.06 11.50
N LEU A 817 10.15 -18.25 11.81
CA LEU A 817 9.90 -17.69 13.13
C LEU A 817 9.27 -18.75 14.03
N GLY A 818 9.87 -19.06 15.14
CA GLY A 818 9.31 -20.00 16.11
C GLY A 818 10.12 -21.30 16.28
N GLU A 819 11.12 -21.49 15.45
CA GLU A 819 12.14 -22.54 15.60
C GLU A 819 13.17 -22.22 16.67
#